data_3f3a369a36f9a7cd47dfd99b3d93cdfb
#
_entry.id   3f3a369a36f9a7cd47dfd99b3d93cdfb
#
_cell.length_a   1.000
_cell.length_b   1.000
_cell.length_c   1.000
_cell.angle_alpha   90.00
_cell.angle_beta   90.00
_cell.angle_gamma   90.00
#
_symmetry.space_group_name_H-M   'P 1'
#
loop_
_entity.id
_entity.type
_entity.pdbx_description
1 polymer ?
#
loop_
_entity_poly.entity_id
_entity_poly.type
_entity_poly.pdbx_seq_one_letter_code
_entity_poly.pdbx_strand_id
1 'polypeptide(L)'
;MGSVKSQDLIKLIPENAEMIAAFNVKEIVQKANANKLNELLQKAGLFKQIEKSGASVGNDIKNLGIDLTQTSYFYSRKTDSVSFIEFIFPLSNKGQFEKLLHDAGEPKPLANGYSTIALKPGSMLVYNERIARFISSTMSTTFFDNDSVASRYGIKKVAYMAPAADAYSPEIDSAAAVADSAAVAVGWEEDEKRIDPPSPPTIIESVPDTLVASVEEAVPMDVAPAEMHDPSYYDSLYTAYEDQNRKNDSIRNALRDKWLTGEATRLLSASYKPLSVSDQNKVLKNLGLIRLYVPHVEELYRGLMPYKSIPYLYMGINMDKFKTGYQDGILDLSQDGNVLKLKGSMGLDKDLADLSKRLYARKPNGKFSKYLTDKTLGFFNVNINSEAYLRDMPSYVAKYYGGLLGPQQDLVEWGLMALEVALDEKAIVQVMPGDHLFVVNGLRKFRKEYIDYSYDDDYNATEVKKTKDETLPVFIWMFTSKDQRLIKKGLDLAIAKTLGKTQDGIYAFASKKAMDFPMYVLLKDDLVMVSNDSLSLHDIRQNKMTAPANKDFIKLMKQNKMSAAFDLQKLPAMLQEMGVSPGRQWDKTVAQLNQYGSTAITSKGIVGNRMEAEMSSKLPQTKEGAISYMIDQILLEIGK
;
A
#
# COMPACT_ATOMS: atom_id res chain seq x y z
N MET A 1 -16.67 8.90 -41.58
CA MET A 1 -15.49 9.33 -40.78
C MET A 1 -14.93 8.11 -40.06
N GLY A 2 -13.66 7.76 -40.29
CA GLY A 2 -13.08 6.57 -39.66
C GLY A 2 -12.87 6.80 -38.15
N SER A 3 -13.29 5.86 -37.31
CA SER A 3 -13.00 5.90 -35.86
C SER A 3 -11.49 5.86 -35.64
N VAL A 4 -11.00 6.66 -34.69
CA VAL A 4 -9.60 6.56 -34.23
C VAL A 4 -9.44 5.20 -33.55
N LYS A 5 -8.51 4.37 -34.00
CA LYS A 5 -8.26 3.09 -33.36
C LYS A 5 -7.55 3.34 -32.01
N SER A 6 -7.82 2.53 -30.99
CA SER A 6 -7.17 2.61 -29.66
C SER A 6 -5.63 2.59 -29.74
N GLN A 7 -5.08 1.94 -30.75
CA GLN A 7 -3.64 1.94 -31.06
C GLN A 7 -3.08 3.30 -31.48
N ASP A 8 -3.93 4.24 -31.91
CA ASP A 8 -3.47 5.57 -32.28
C ASP A 8 -3.43 6.51 -31.07
N LEU A 9 -4.34 6.33 -30.11
CA LEU A 9 -4.37 7.13 -28.88
C LEU A 9 -3.16 6.87 -27.97
N ILE A 10 -2.68 5.64 -27.89
CA ILE A 10 -1.52 5.29 -27.07
C ILE A 10 -0.24 6.01 -27.54
N LYS A 11 -0.16 6.39 -28.81
CA LYS A 11 0.95 7.16 -29.38
C LYS A 11 0.98 8.61 -28.87
N LEU A 12 -0.10 9.07 -28.25
CA LEU A 12 -0.16 10.39 -27.61
C LEU A 12 0.46 10.39 -26.21
N ILE A 13 0.84 9.22 -25.68
CA ILE A 13 1.55 9.09 -24.40
C ILE A 13 3.05 9.22 -24.68
N PRO A 14 3.77 10.10 -23.96
CA PRO A 14 5.20 10.31 -24.17
C PRO A 14 6.05 9.18 -23.61
N GLU A 15 7.28 9.04 -24.15
CA GLU A 15 8.25 8.05 -23.70
C GLU A 15 8.64 8.21 -22.21
N ASN A 16 8.57 9.43 -21.67
CA ASN A 16 8.90 9.76 -20.30
C ASN A 16 7.68 9.82 -19.36
N ALA A 17 6.60 9.10 -19.69
CA ALA A 17 5.51 8.88 -18.75
C ALA A 17 5.98 8.00 -17.59
N GLU A 18 5.71 8.43 -16.34
CA GLU A 18 6.09 7.69 -15.13
C GLU A 18 5.10 6.55 -14.83
N MET A 19 3.83 6.78 -15.11
CA MET A 19 2.75 5.85 -14.86
C MET A 19 1.69 5.98 -15.96
N ILE A 20 1.18 4.85 -16.42
CA ILE A 20 0.17 4.80 -17.47
C ILE A 20 -0.94 3.86 -17.03
N ALA A 21 -2.19 4.34 -17.05
CA ALA A 21 -3.36 3.49 -16.88
C ALA A 21 -4.14 3.42 -18.20
N ALA A 22 -4.47 2.22 -18.62
CA ALA A 22 -5.33 1.94 -19.77
C ALA A 22 -6.69 1.39 -19.27
N PHE A 23 -7.76 2.00 -19.74
CA PHE A 23 -9.14 1.63 -19.39
C PHE A 23 -9.81 1.04 -20.63
N ASN A 24 -10.13 -0.25 -20.60
CA ASN A 24 -10.93 -0.91 -21.62
C ASN A 24 -12.40 -0.54 -21.43
N VAL A 25 -12.75 0.68 -21.87
CA VAL A 25 -14.07 1.28 -21.58
C VAL A 25 -15.19 0.39 -22.11
N LYS A 26 -15.02 -0.21 -23.29
CA LYS A 26 -15.99 -1.16 -23.87
C LYS A 26 -16.30 -2.31 -22.90
N GLU A 27 -15.26 -3.00 -22.43
CA GLU A 27 -15.41 -4.12 -21.50
C GLU A 27 -15.98 -3.66 -20.15
N ILE A 28 -15.54 -2.50 -19.65
CA ILE A 28 -16.05 -1.92 -18.39
C ILE A 28 -17.55 -1.67 -18.50
N VAL A 29 -18.00 -0.97 -19.56
CA VAL A 29 -19.43 -0.65 -19.76
C VAL A 29 -20.27 -1.91 -19.95
N GLN A 30 -19.76 -2.91 -20.67
CA GLN A 30 -20.45 -4.18 -20.87
C GLN A 30 -20.58 -4.98 -19.57
N LYS A 31 -19.50 -5.05 -18.77
CA LYS A 31 -19.46 -5.82 -17.51
C LYS A 31 -20.17 -5.10 -16.36
N ALA A 32 -20.17 -3.77 -16.37
CA ALA A 32 -20.81 -2.94 -15.35
C ALA A 32 -22.33 -2.87 -15.51
N ASN A 33 -22.88 -3.12 -16.68
CA ASN A 33 -24.20 -2.73 -17.13
C ASN A 33 -24.35 -1.19 -17.22
N ALA A 34 -24.61 -0.67 -18.42
CA ALA A 34 -24.65 0.77 -18.66
C ALA A 34 -25.65 1.53 -17.75
N ASN A 35 -26.81 0.91 -17.44
CA ASN A 35 -27.80 1.54 -16.56
C ASN A 35 -27.32 1.69 -15.12
N LYS A 36 -26.64 0.67 -14.57
CA LYS A 36 -26.05 0.72 -13.23
C LYS A 36 -24.91 1.73 -13.17
N LEU A 37 -24.11 1.81 -14.23
CA LEU A 37 -23.06 2.81 -14.33
C LEU A 37 -23.64 4.24 -14.37
N ASN A 38 -24.72 4.46 -15.12
CA ASN A 38 -25.44 5.73 -15.12
C ASN A 38 -25.98 6.07 -13.73
N GLU A 39 -26.59 5.12 -13.02
CA GLU A 39 -27.07 5.31 -11.66
C GLU A 39 -25.94 5.67 -10.68
N LEU A 40 -24.81 4.98 -10.79
CA LEU A 40 -23.62 5.26 -9.98
C LEU A 40 -23.12 6.70 -10.20
N LEU A 41 -22.96 7.09 -11.46
CA LEU A 41 -22.48 8.43 -11.80
C LEU A 41 -23.49 9.53 -11.41
N GLN A 42 -24.78 9.23 -11.47
CA GLN A 42 -25.83 10.13 -11.02
C GLN A 42 -25.76 10.32 -9.48
N LYS A 43 -25.70 9.24 -8.71
CA LYS A 43 -25.57 9.29 -7.25
C LYS A 43 -24.25 9.93 -6.80
N ALA A 44 -23.16 9.69 -7.52
CA ALA A 44 -21.87 10.36 -7.30
C ALA A 44 -21.89 11.86 -7.67
N GLY A 45 -23.03 12.36 -8.17
CA GLY A 45 -23.21 13.79 -8.47
C GLY A 45 -22.56 14.27 -9.77
N LEU A 46 -22.01 13.37 -10.61
CA LEU A 46 -21.35 13.77 -11.86
C LEU A 46 -22.32 14.51 -12.79
N PHE A 47 -23.51 13.96 -13.03
CA PHE A 47 -24.49 14.58 -13.91
C PHE A 47 -25.02 15.91 -13.35
N LYS A 48 -25.17 16.03 -12.01
CA LYS A 48 -25.51 17.30 -11.37
C LYS A 48 -24.42 18.36 -11.53
N GLN A 49 -23.16 17.97 -11.53
CA GLN A 49 -22.05 18.90 -11.80
C GLN A 49 -22.09 19.37 -13.26
N ILE A 50 -22.36 18.47 -14.19
CA ILE A 50 -22.51 18.79 -15.61
C ILE A 50 -23.74 19.70 -15.83
N GLU A 51 -24.87 19.41 -15.23
CA GLU A 51 -26.08 20.26 -15.31
C GLU A 51 -25.86 21.67 -14.73
N LYS A 52 -25.09 21.80 -13.65
CA LYS A 52 -24.69 23.10 -13.10
C LYS A 52 -23.83 23.91 -14.07
N SER A 53 -23.18 23.27 -15.02
CA SER A 53 -22.44 23.91 -16.12
C SER A 53 -23.33 24.20 -17.36
N GLY A 54 -24.65 24.24 -17.19
CA GLY A 54 -25.59 24.58 -18.27
C GLY A 54 -25.85 23.50 -19.30
N ALA A 55 -25.20 22.33 -19.19
CA ALA A 55 -25.35 21.23 -20.14
C ALA A 55 -26.41 20.21 -19.67
N SER A 56 -27.40 19.92 -20.52
CA SER A 56 -28.35 18.82 -20.29
C SER A 56 -27.89 17.56 -21.01
N VAL A 57 -27.47 16.54 -20.24
CA VAL A 57 -27.01 15.24 -20.77
C VAL A 57 -28.00 14.11 -20.52
N GLY A 58 -29.11 14.38 -19.83
CA GLY A 58 -30.16 13.40 -19.58
C GLY A 58 -29.70 12.20 -18.75
N ASN A 59 -28.75 12.36 -17.86
CA ASN A 59 -28.22 11.31 -16.96
C ASN A 59 -27.75 10.02 -17.68
N ASP A 60 -27.26 10.13 -18.92
CA ASP A 60 -26.75 8.97 -19.67
C ASP A 60 -25.33 9.26 -20.21
N ILE A 61 -24.38 8.37 -19.88
CA ILE A 61 -22.99 8.45 -20.34
C ILE A 61 -22.88 8.43 -21.88
N LYS A 62 -23.86 7.88 -22.58
CA LYS A 62 -23.88 7.88 -24.05
C LYS A 62 -24.05 9.29 -24.66
N ASN A 63 -24.58 10.22 -23.88
CA ASN A 63 -24.81 11.61 -24.31
C ASN A 63 -23.61 12.53 -24.04
N LEU A 64 -22.52 12.01 -23.46
CA LEU A 64 -21.30 12.78 -23.18
C LEU A 64 -20.47 13.08 -24.43
N GLY A 65 -20.81 12.51 -25.58
CA GLY A 65 -20.02 12.65 -26.81
C GLY A 65 -18.70 11.89 -26.81
N ILE A 66 -18.47 11.02 -25.82
CA ILE A 66 -17.29 10.17 -25.66
C ILE A 66 -17.52 8.84 -26.36
N ASP A 67 -16.50 8.30 -27.04
CA ASP A 67 -16.55 6.96 -27.65
C ASP A 67 -16.29 5.88 -26.60
N LEU A 68 -17.35 5.30 -26.06
CA LEU A 68 -17.29 4.23 -25.05
C LEU A 68 -16.87 2.87 -25.60
N THR A 69 -16.57 2.76 -26.90
CA THR A 69 -16.14 1.50 -27.55
C THR A 69 -14.63 1.36 -27.65
N GLN A 70 -13.89 2.41 -27.32
CA GLN A 70 -12.44 2.50 -27.41
C GLN A 70 -11.79 2.53 -26.03
N THR A 71 -10.46 2.30 -26.02
CA THR A 71 -9.64 2.41 -24.79
C THR A 71 -9.35 3.88 -24.53
N SER A 72 -9.53 4.29 -23.27
CA SER A 72 -9.08 5.57 -22.74
C SER A 72 -7.81 5.39 -21.92
N TYR A 73 -7.01 6.46 -21.80
CA TYR A 73 -5.74 6.40 -21.12
C TYR A 73 -5.61 7.52 -20.11
N PHE A 74 -4.94 7.22 -19.03
CA PHE A 74 -4.45 8.16 -18.04
C PHE A 74 -2.93 8.01 -18.00
N TYR A 75 -2.20 9.10 -17.85
CA TYR A 75 -0.78 9.02 -17.52
C TYR A 75 -0.33 10.19 -16.66
N SER A 76 0.75 9.97 -15.93
CA SER A 76 1.47 11.00 -15.20
C SER A 76 2.87 11.20 -15.79
N ARG A 77 3.32 12.43 -15.75
CA ARG A 77 4.66 12.84 -16.16
C ARG A 77 5.17 13.92 -15.22
N LYS A 78 6.42 13.83 -14.82
CA LYS A 78 7.05 14.79 -13.93
C LYS A 78 8.22 15.48 -14.63
N THR A 79 8.41 16.75 -14.31
CA THR A 79 9.62 17.55 -14.56
C THR A 79 10.11 18.07 -13.22
N ASP A 80 11.28 18.68 -13.18
CA ASP A 80 11.79 19.27 -11.93
C ASP A 80 10.83 20.28 -11.31
N SER A 81 10.09 21.03 -12.16
CA SER A 81 9.23 22.14 -11.75
C SER A 81 7.75 21.77 -11.60
N VAL A 82 7.24 20.81 -12.41
CA VAL A 82 5.81 20.52 -12.52
C VAL A 82 5.56 19.04 -12.75
N SER A 83 4.56 18.52 -12.07
CA SER A 83 3.96 17.23 -12.36
C SER A 83 2.68 17.43 -13.18
N PHE A 84 2.54 16.69 -14.27
CA PHE A 84 1.37 16.67 -15.12
C PHE A 84 0.62 15.35 -14.96
N ILE A 85 -0.71 15.46 -14.94
CA ILE A 85 -1.64 14.35 -15.04
C ILE A 85 -2.47 14.58 -16.28
N GLU A 86 -2.52 13.60 -17.16
CA GLU A 86 -3.32 13.67 -18.37
C GLU A 86 -4.28 12.50 -18.48
N PHE A 87 -5.50 12.80 -18.93
CA PHE A 87 -6.51 11.81 -19.28
C PHE A 87 -6.86 11.99 -20.76
N ILE A 88 -6.66 10.94 -21.56
CA ILE A 88 -6.89 10.92 -23.00
C ILE A 88 -8.07 10.01 -23.29
N PHE A 89 -9.08 10.52 -24.00
CA PHE A 89 -10.24 9.73 -24.39
C PHE A 89 -10.72 10.09 -25.80
N PRO A 90 -11.27 9.11 -26.53
CA PRO A 90 -11.79 9.32 -27.87
C PRO A 90 -13.16 9.98 -27.83
N LEU A 91 -13.47 10.81 -28.83
CA LEU A 91 -14.77 11.41 -29.00
C LEU A 91 -15.56 10.67 -30.07
N SER A 92 -16.85 10.44 -29.81
CA SER A 92 -17.84 9.98 -30.78
C SER A 92 -18.56 11.15 -31.45
N ASN A 93 -18.74 12.25 -30.71
CA ASN A 93 -19.43 13.44 -31.18
C ASN A 93 -18.91 14.71 -30.49
N LYS A 94 -18.12 15.52 -31.21
CA LYS A 94 -17.56 16.77 -30.70
C LYS A 94 -18.65 17.75 -30.25
N GLY A 95 -19.71 17.91 -31.03
CA GLY A 95 -20.79 18.86 -30.71
C GLY A 95 -21.55 18.50 -29.43
N GLN A 96 -21.75 17.20 -29.14
CA GLN A 96 -22.28 16.76 -27.85
C GLN A 96 -21.28 17.04 -26.73
N PHE A 97 -20.00 16.77 -26.96
CA PHE A 97 -18.96 17.02 -25.99
C PHE A 97 -18.80 18.52 -25.66
N GLU A 98 -18.84 19.39 -26.68
CA GLU A 98 -18.75 20.85 -26.47
C GLU A 98 -19.91 21.42 -25.64
N LYS A 99 -21.10 20.80 -25.71
CA LYS A 99 -22.22 21.20 -24.83
C LYS A 99 -21.90 21.01 -23.35
N LEU A 100 -21.03 20.06 -22.98
CA LEU A 100 -20.58 19.87 -21.59
C LEU A 100 -19.68 21.00 -21.10
N LEU A 101 -19.13 21.79 -22.01
CA LEU A 101 -18.12 22.81 -21.78
C LEU A 101 -18.68 24.23 -21.83
N HIS A 102 -20.04 24.37 -21.94
CA HIS A 102 -20.70 25.66 -22.18
C HIS A 102 -20.26 26.76 -21.20
N ASP A 103 -20.13 26.43 -19.92
CA ASP A 103 -19.75 27.42 -18.89
C ASP A 103 -18.23 27.49 -18.65
N ALA A 104 -17.44 26.64 -19.32
CA ALA A 104 -15.98 26.65 -19.15
C ALA A 104 -15.28 27.77 -19.93
N GLY A 105 -16.02 28.54 -20.72
CA GLY A 105 -15.53 29.65 -21.53
C GLY A 105 -15.42 29.30 -23.02
N GLU A 106 -15.04 30.28 -23.84
CA GLU A 106 -14.90 30.10 -25.28
C GLU A 106 -13.66 29.29 -25.63
N PRO A 107 -13.80 28.27 -26.53
CA PRO A 107 -12.66 27.53 -27.05
C PRO A 107 -11.69 28.42 -27.82
N LYS A 108 -10.42 28.37 -27.48
CA LYS A 108 -9.36 29.05 -28.24
C LYS A 108 -8.77 28.09 -29.26
N PRO A 109 -8.63 28.50 -30.51
CA PRO A 109 -8.04 27.65 -31.55
C PRO A 109 -6.56 27.41 -31.27
N LEU A 110 -6.12 26.18 -31.50
CA LEU A 110 -4.74 25.72 -31.41
C LEU A 110 -4.33 25.17 -32.80
N ALA A 111 -3.04 25.00 -33.06
CA ALA A 111 -2.56 24.42 -34.29
C ALA A 111 -3.15 23.04 -34.60
N ASN A 112 -3.16 22.63 -35.86
CA ASN A 112 -3.58 21.31 -36.36
C ASN A 112 -5.05 20.94 -36.02
N GLY A 113 -5.95 21.93 -35.96
CA GLY A 113 -7.39 21.70 -35.75
C GLY A 113 -7.78 21.37 -34.32
N TYR A 114 -6.88 21.57 -33.36
CA TYR A 114 -7.22 21.48 -31.94
C TYR A 114 -7.82 22.77 -31.42
N SER A 115 -8.64 22.64 -30.39
CA SER A 115 -9.16 23.73 -29.55
C SER A 115 -8.71 23.51 -28.13
N THR A 116 -8.57 24.59 -27.36
CA THR A 116 -8.22 24.52 -25.94
C THR A 116 -9.16 25.37 -25.10
N ILE A 117 -9.49 24.89 -23.91
CA ILE A 117 -10.27 25.59 -22.88
C ILE A 117 -9.55 25.47 -21.55
N ALA A 118 -9.31 26.59 -20.89
CA ALA A 118 -8.88 26.60 -19.48
C ALA A 118 -10.08 26.29 -18.58
N LEU A 119 -9.95 25.31 -17.67
CA LEU A 119 -11.05 24.89 -16.79
C LEU A 119 -10.92 25.55 -15.42
N LYS A 120 -9.99 25.09 -14.62
CA LYS A 120 -9.63 25.65 -13.30
C LYS A 120 -8.16 26.08 -13.35
N PRO A 121 -7.70 26.92 -12.42
CA PRO A 121 -6.28 27.22 -12.32
C PRO A 121 -5.44 25.94 -12.33
N GLY A 122 -4.50 25.80 -13.25
CA GLY A 122 -3.64 24.62 -13.42
C GLY A 122 -4.29 23.45 -14.17
N SER A 123 -5.45 23.60 -14.78
CA SER A 123 -6.08 22.56 -15.61
C SER A 123 -6.60 23.10 -16.95
N MET A 124 -6.49 22.28 -17.97
CA MET A 124 -6.83 22.61 -19.34
C MET A 124 -7.40 21.40 -20.07
N LEU A 125 -8.31 21.66 -20.98
CA LEU A 125 -8.80 20.69 -21.95
C LEU A 125 -8.26 21.04 -23.33
N VAL A 126 -7.77 20.04 -24.06
CA VAL A 126 -7.30 20.15 -25.44
C VAL A 126 -8.04 19.10 -26.27
N TYR A 127 -8.73 19.51 -27.31
CA TYR A 127 -9.57 18.56 -28.07
C TYR A 127 -9.68 18.92 -29.54
N ASN A 128 -10.07 17.93 -30.36
CA ASN A 128 -10.42 18.09 -31.76
C ASN A 128 -11.66 17.25 -32.09
N GLU A 129 -11.91 16.96 -33.38
CA GLU A 129 -13.07 16.15 -33.83
C GLU A 129 -13.09 14.72 -33.29
N ARG A 130 -11.94 14.18 -32.81
CA ARG A 130 -11.78 12.75 -32.57
C ARG A 130 -11.32 12.41 -31.14
N ILE A 131 -10.62 13.32 -30.50
CA ILE A 131 -9.99 13.06 -29.19
C ILE A 131 -10.11 14.27 -28.31
N ALA A 132 -10.16 14.01 -26.98
CA ALA A 132 -9.99 15.02 -25.96
C ALA A 132 -8.90 14.59 -24.99
N ARG A 133 -8.17 15.60 -24.48
CA ARG A 133 -7.12 15.47 -23.48
C ARG A 133 -7.42 16.45 -22.36
N PHE A 134 -7.67 15.92 -21.17
CA PHE A 134 -7.71 16.73 -19.95
C PHE A 134 -6.31 16.74 -19.35
N ILE A 135 -5.75 17.91 -19.12
CA ILE A 135 -4.40 18.10 -18.58
C ILE A 135 -4.53 18.85 -17.27
N SER A 136 -3.97 18.33 -16.21
CA SER A 136 -3.84 19.01 -14.93
C SER A 136 -2.37 19.09 -14.53
N SER A 137 -1.99 20.19 -13.89
CA SER A 137 -0.61 20.46 -13.49
C SER A 137 -0.54 20.80 -12.02
N THR A 138 0.45 20.23 -11.32
CA THR A 138 0.77 20.55 -9.93
C THR A 138 2.23 20.95 -9.85
N MET A 139 2.49 22.14 -9.32
CA MET A 139 3.85 22.65 -9.15
C MET A 139 4.59 21.86 -8.06
N SER A 140 5.86 21.57 -8.30
CA SER A 140 6.73 20.98 -7.28
C SER A 140 6.89 21.95 -6.11
N THR A 141 6.59 21.52 -4.91
CA THR A 141 6.69 22.34 -3.70
C THR A 141 8.13 22.75 -3.39
N THR A 142 9.10 21.94 -3.80
CA THR A 142 10.53 22.12 -3.51
C THR A 142 11.31 22.78 -4.65
N PHE A 143 10.67 23.07 -5.80
CA PHE A 143 11.38 23.62 -6.95
C PHE A 143 12.01 24.99 -6.66
N PHE A 144 11.32 25.83 -5.89
CA PHE A 144 11.77 27.17 -5.51
C PHE A 144 12.54 27.20 -4.18
N ASP A 145 12.86 26.07 -3.56
CA ASP A 145 13.71 26.03 -2.37
C ASP A 145 15.15 26.38 -2.70
N ASN A 146 15.56 26.15 -3.94
CA ASN A 146 16.86 26.55 -4.45
C ASN A 146 16.87 28.07 -4.76
N ASP A 147 17.75 28.82 -4.09
CA ASP A 147 17.84 30.29 -4.20
C ASP A 147 18.10 30.77 -5.62
N SER A 148 18.93 30.06 -6.39
CA SER A 148 19.25 30.44 -7.77
C SER A 148 18.03 30.25 -8.68
N VAL A 149 17.20 29.22 -8.42
CA VAL A 149 15.95 28.96 -9.15
C VAL A 149 14.90 30.01 -8.77
N ALA A 150 14.69 30.24 -7.48
CA ALA A 150 13.75 31.26 -7.00
C ALA A 150 14.04 32.63 -7.60
N SER A 151 15.30 33.07 -7.53
CA SER A 151 15.75 34.36 -8.08
C SER A 151 15.55 34.46 -9.59
N ARG A 152 15.84 33.39 -10.35
CA ARG A 152 15.64 33.35 -11.81
C ARG A 152 14.20 33.63 -12.21
N TYR A 153 13.24 33.21 -11.39
CA TYR A 153 11.81 33.38 -11.66
C TYR A 153 11.20 34.57 -10.90
N GLY A 154 12.00 35.35 -10.16
CA GLY A 154 11.53 36.52 -9.42
C GLY A 154 10.78 36.19 -8.12
N ILE A 155 10.89 34.96 -7.65
CA ILE A 155 10.35 34.51 -6.35
C ILE A 155 11.30 35.02 -5.26
N LYS A 156 10.77 35.76 -4.31
CA LYS A 156 11.55 36.29 -3.16
C LYS A 156 11.28 35.41 -1.94
N LYS A 157 12.34 34.91 -1.32
CA LYS A 157 12.22 34.24 -0.02
C LYS A 157 11.92 35.31 1.04
N VAL A 158 10.88 35.07 1.80
CA VAL A 158 10.52 35.90 2.94
C VAL A 158 10.83 35.09 4.19
N ALA A 159 11.72 35.61 5.03
CA ALA A 159 11.95 35.00 6.32
C ALA A 159 10.66 35.15 7.17
N TYR A 160 10.10 34.06 7.59
CA TYR A 160 9.04 34.08 8.59
C TYR A 160 9.70 34.46 9.92
N MET A 161 9.50 35.71 10.34
CA MET A 161 9.77 36.10 11.71
C MET A 161 8.52 35.72 12.53
N ALA A 162 8.62 34.61 13.27
CA ALA A 162 7.60 34.31 14.26
C ALA A 162 7.46 35.54 15.18
N PRO A 163 6.24 36.01 15.49
CA PRO A 163 6.05 36.98 16.55
C PRO A 163 6.77 36.44 17.78
N ALA A 164 7.53 37.29 18.48
CA ALA A 164 8.16 36.91 19.73
C ALA A 164 7.05 36.31 20.61
N ALA A 165 7.16 35.05 20.91
CA ALA A 165 6.18 34.37 21.75
C ALA A 165 6.24 35.07 23.11
N ASP A 166 5.25 35.92 23.39
CA ASP A 166 4.97 36.32 24.74
C ASP A 166 4.91 35.06 25.61
N ALA A 167 5.61 35.10 26.72
CA ALA A 167 5.90 34.04 27.64
C ALA A 167 4.63 33.30 28.16
N TYR A 168 4.01 32.54 27.29
CA TYR A 168 3.06 31.49 27.63
C TYR A 168 3.54 30.23 26.94
N SER A 169 4.47 29.54 27.61
CA SER A 169 4.82 28.16 27.25
C SER A 169 3.70 27.24 27.75
N PRO A 170 2.86 26.69 26.86
CA PRO A 170 2.39 25.35 27.11
C PRO A 170 3.51 24.42 26.63
N GLU A 171 4.02 23.57 27.50
CA GLU A 171 4.83 22.41 27.13
C GLU A 171 4.04 21.63 26.08
N ILE A 172 4.42 21.80 24.79
CA ILE A 172 3.93 20.94 23.72
C ILE A 172 4.79 19.70 23.77
N ASP A 173 4.20 18.65 24.31
CA ASP A 173 4.71 17.29 24.27
C ASP A 173 5.05 16.91 22.82
N SER A 174 6.33 16.75 22.53
CA SER A 174 6.88 16.47 21.19
C SER A 174 6.44 15.11 20.61
N ALA A 175 5.61 14.35 21.34
CA ALA A 175 5.05 13.09 20.89
C ALA A 175 3.78 13.21 20.03
N ALA A 176 3.10 14.37 20.02
CA ALA A 176 1.85 14.55 19.29
C ALA A 176 2.04 15.01 17.83
N ALA A 177 3.21 15.51 17.44
CA ALA A 177 3.44 16.07 16.09
C ALA A 177 3.72 15.01 15.00
N VAL A 178 3.86 13.74 15.34
CA VAL A 178 4.13 12.65 14.38
C VAL A 178 2.86 11.92 13.94
N ALA A 179 1.73 12.14 14.62
CA ALA A 179 0.49 11.41 14.33
C ALA A 179 -0.41 12.08 13.26
N ASP A 180 -0.18 13.35 12.92
CA ASP A 180 -1.12 14.12 12.10
C ASP A 180 -0.82 14.14 10.58
N SER A 181 0.25 13.50 10.13
CA SER A 181 0.59 13.42 8.70
C SER A 181 0.10 12.15 7.98
N ALA A 182 -0.56 11.22 8.69
CA ALA A 182 -1.06 9.95 8.13
C ALA A 182 -2.59 9.88 7.95
N ALA A 183 -3.34 10.93 8.30
CA ALA A 183 -4.80 10.91 8.36
C ALA A 183 -5.50 11.79 7.30
N VAL A 184 -4.98 11.84 6.08
CA VAL A 184 -5.69 12.44 4.95
C VAL A 184 -5.99 11.38 3.90
N ALA A 185 -6.87 10.46 4.22
CA ALA A 185 -7.74 9.77 3.27
C ALA A 185 -8.74 8.90 4.06
N VAL A 186 -9.93 9.35 4.12
CA VAL A 186 -11.22 8.73 4.46
C VAL A 186 -11.89 9.47 5.62
N GLY A 187 -12.79 10.38 5.25
CA GLY A 187 -13.73 10.99 6.19
C GLY A 187 -14.77 9.97 6.68
N TRP A 188 -14.83 9.80 7.97
CA TRP A 188 -15.97 9.27 8.68
C TRP A 188 -16.23 10.22 9.83
N GLU A 189 -17.34 10.96 9.75
CA GLU A 189 -17.90 11.68 10.89
C GLU A 189 -18.55 10.65 11.81
N GLU A 190 -18.03 10.50 13.01
CA GLU A 190 -18.75 9.88 14.12
C GLU A 190 -18.80 10.85 15.30
N ASP A 191 -20.02 11.22 15.64
CA ASP A 191 -20.37 11.90 16.88
C ASP A 191 -20.19 10.96 18.08
N GLU A 192 -19.08 11.05 18.79
CA GLU A 192 -18.96 10.45 20.13
C GLU A 192 -18.41 11.44 21.16
N LYS A 193 -19.14 11.56 22.25
CA LYS A 193 -18.80 12.36 23.42
C LYS A 193 -17.45 11.97 24.00
N ARG A 194 -16.53 12.90 23.99
CA ARG A 194 -15.19 12.79 24.57
C ARG A 194 -15.29 12.64 26.08
N ILE A 195 -14.77 11.53 26.60
CA ILE A 195 -14.40 11.35 27.99
C ILE A 195 -12.88 11.39 28.03
N ASP A 196 -12.32 12.38 28.73
CA ASP A 196 -10.87 12.56 28.85
C ASP A 196 -10.25 11.41 29.66
N PRO A 197 -9.13 10.80 29.21
CA PRO A 197 -8.41 9.83 30.03
C PRO A 197 -7.55 10.51 31.10
N PRO A 198 -7.41 9.90 32.27
CA PRO A 198 -6.59 10.42 33.36
C PRO A 198 -5.11 10.32 33.05
N SER A 199 -4.35 11.34 33.48
CA SER A 199 -2.89 11.47 33.32
C SER A 199 -2.12 10.32 34.00
N PRO A 200 -1.02 9.81 33.39
CA PRO A 200 -0.20 8.76 34.00
C PRO A 200 0.66 9.31 35.16
N PRO A 201 0.94 8.48 36.17
CA PRO A 201 1.75 8.89 37.33
C PRO A 201 3.23 8.98 36.97
N THR A 202 3.87 9.99 37.50
CA THR A 202 5.32 10.25 37.44
C THR A 202 6.10 9.20 38.26
N ILE A 203 6.91 8.40 37.58
CA ILE A 203 7.87 7.50 38.25
C ILE A 203 9.16 8.27 38.47
N ILE A 204 9.51 8.48 39.74
CA ILE A 204 10.83 8.96 40.15
C ILE A 204 11.72 7.73 40.38
N GLU A 205 12.59 7.42 39.43
CA GLU A 205 13.70 6.50 39.65
C GLU A 205 14.96 7.28 40.04
N SER A 206 15.48 6.99 41.20
CA SER A 206 16.74 7.49 41.72
C SER A 206 17.92 6.85 40.97
N VAL A 207 18.73 7.67 40.32
CA VAL A 207 20.01 7.29 39.69
C VAL A 207 21.14 7.53 40.71
N PRO A 208 22.09 6.60 40.89
CA PRO A 208 23.22 6.81 41.81
C PRO A 208 24.25 7.78 41.20
N ASP A 209 24.70 8.69 42.06
CA ASP A 209 25.85 9.57 41.85
C ASP A 209 27.13 8.78 41.55
N THR A 210 27.72 9.00 40.39
CA THR A 210 29.19 9.08 40.19
C THR A 210 29.51 9.44 38.76
N LEU A 211 29.85 10.69 38.54
CA LEU A 211 30.93 11.17 37.65
C LEU A 211 30.83 12.71 37.56
N VAL A 212 31.51 13.37 38.44
CA VAL A 212 31.76 14.82 38.38
C VAL A 212 32.82 15.04 37.32
N ALA A 213 32.42 15.51 36.13
CA ALA A 213 33.32 16.17 35.20
C ALA A 213 33.10 17.69 35.32
N SER A 214 34.15 18.41 35.54
CA SER A 214 34.22 19.85 35.74
C SER A 214 33.48 20.61 34.66
N VAL A 215 32.47 21.37 35.05
CA VAL A 215 31.81 22.38 34.21
C VAL A 215 32.63 23.65 34.37
N GLU A 216 33.29 24.11 33.31
CA GLU A 216 33.83 25.47 33.20
C GLU A 216 32.65 26.45 33.35
N GLU A 217 32.87 27.44 34.23
CA GLU A 217 31.94 28.55 34.44
C GLU A 217 31.61 29.26 33.14
N ALA A 218 30.34 29.13 32.72
CA ALA A 218 29.80 29.93 31.63
C ALA A 218 29.69 31.38 32.11
N VAL A 219 30.47 32.26 31.46
CA VAL A 219 30.37 33.72 31.58
C VAL A 219 28.94 34.12 31.27
N PRO A 220 28.24 34.91 32.12
CA PRO A 220 26.91 35.39 31.80
C PRO A 220 27.01 36.29 30.56
N MET A 221 26.44 35.83 29.43
CA MET A 221 26.18 36.72 28.31
C MET A 221 25.10 37.70 28.78
N ASP A 222 25.50 38.96 28.86
CA ASP A 222 24.59 40.09 29.04
C ASP A 222 23.62 40.10 27.83
N VAL A 223 22.47 39.45 27.98
CA VAL A 223 21.38 39.51 27.00
C VAL A 223 20.80 40.90 27.16
N ALA A 224 21.14 41.79 26.25
CA ALA A 224 20.47 43.09 26.15
C ALA A 224 18.94 42.86 26.16
N PRO A 225 18.17 43.67 26.91
CA PRO A 225 16.73 43.52 26.97
C PRO A 225 16.19 43.58 25.52
N ALA A 226 15.42 42.57 25.12
CA ALA A 226 14.73 42.58 23.83
C ALA A 226 13.89 43.86 23.79
N GLU A 227 14.20 44.75 22.85
CA GLU A 227 13.38 45.93 22.60
C GLU A 227 11.96 45.44 22.31
N MET A 228 11.03 45.76 23.21
CA MET A 228 9.61 45.53 22.97
C MET A 228 9.16 46.42 21.83
N HIS A 229 9.12 45.87 20.63
CA HIS A 229 8.56 46.56 19.48
C HIS A 229 7.03 46.68 19.65
N ASP A 230 6.51 47.86 19.28
CA ASP A 230 5.09 48.16 19.22
C ASP A 230 4.33 47.06 18.44
N PRO A 231 3.20 46.54 18.92
CA PRO A 231 2.38 45.58 18.20
C PRO A 231 2.10 45.95 16.74
N SER A 232 1.97 47.23 16.43
CA SER A 232 1.84 47.72 15.05
C SER A 232 3.04 47.41 14.13
N TYR A 233 4.23 47.21 14.69
CA TYR A 233 5.42 46.78 13.95
C TYR A 233 5.27 45.33 13.47
N TYR A 234 4.78 44.45 14.32
CA TYR A 234 4.54 43.05 13.95
C TYR A 234 3.41 42.91 12.93
N ASP A 235 2.33 43.68 13.06
CA ASP A 235 1.25 43.75 12.08
C ASP A 235 1.74 44.23 10.71
N SER A 236 2.63 45.20 10.68
CA SER A 236 3.23 45.70 9.43
C SER A 236 4.12 44.65 8.76
N LEU A 237 4.92 43.93 9.55
CA LEU A 237 5.79 42.84 9.05
C LEU A 237 4.95 41.68 8.54
N TYR A 238 3.88 41.30 9.26
CA TYR A 238 2.97 40.24 8.84
C TYR A 238 2.27 40.60 7.52
N THR A 239 1.78 41.83 7.42
CA THR A 239 1.18 42.36 6.19
C THR A 239 2.15 42.32 5.02
N ALA A 240 3.41 42.76 5.23
CA ALA A 240 4.43 42.71 4.20
C ALA A 240 4.80 41.28 3.78
N TYR A 241 4.80 40.33 4.74
CA TYR A 241 5.01 38.91 4.51
C TYR A 241 3.88 38.35 3.64
N GLU A 242 2.61 38.60 4.00
CA GLU A 242 1.46 38.16 3.22
C GLU A 242 1.44 38.75 1.81
N ASP A 243 1.75 40.06 1.67
CA ASP A 243 1.82 40.71 0.38
C ASP A 243 2.90 40.12 -0.53
N GLN A 244 4.06 39.79 0.03
CA GLN A 244 5.12 39.13 -0.74
C GLN A 244 4.72 37.70 -1.11
N ASN A 245 4.08 36.96 -0.23
CA ASN A 245 3.56 35.62 -0.55
C ASN A 245 2.51 35.68 -1.66
N ARG A 246 1.56 36.63 -1.60
CA ARG A 246 0.59 36.84 -2.69
C ARG A 246 1.26 37.15 -4.03
N LYS A 247 2.33 37.95 -4.04
CA LYS A 247 3.13 38.21 -5.25
C LYS A 247 3.83 36.95 -5.75
N ASN A 248 4.47 36.19 -4.84
CA ASN A 248 5.12 34.93 -5.18
C ASN A 248 4.12 33.91 -5.75
N ASP A 249 2.91 33.83 -5.17
CA ASP A 249 1.87 32.91 -5.65
C ASP A 249 1.31 33.34 -7.01
N SER A 250 1.18 34.64 -7.27
CA SER A 250 0.82 35.16 -8.59
C SER A 250 1.86 34.74 -9.64
N ILE A 251 3.15 34.86 -9.34
CA ILE A 251 4.24 34.43 -10.23
C ILE A 251 4.19 32.91 -10.43
N ARG A 252 4.05 32.14 -9.37
CA ARG A 252 3.93 30.66 -9.43
C ARG A 252 2.76 30.23 -10.32
N ASN A 253 1.62 30.87 -10.13
CA ASN A 253 0.42 30.57 -10.93
C ASN A 253 0.64 30.90 -12.43
N ALA A 254 1.21 32.04 -12.74
CA ALA A 254 1.53 32.41 -14.12
C ALA A 254 2.54 31.44 -14.78
N LEU A 255 3.56 31.01 -14.03
CA LEU A 255 4.52 30.02 -14.51
C LEU A 255 3.85 28.66 -14.74
N ARG A 256 3.01 28.20 -13.81
CA ARG A 256 2.27 26.95 -13.96
C ARG A 256 1.42 26.96 -15.20
N ASP A 257 0.69 28.05 -15.45
CA ASP A 257 -0.20 28.17 -16.62
C ASP A 257 0.60 28.25 -17.94
N LYS A 258 1.78 28.88 -17.91
CA LYS A 258 2.74 28.87 -19.03
C LYS A 258 3.24 27.45 -19.32
N TRP A 259 3.63 26.69 -18.30
CA TRP A 259 4.09 25.30 -18.46
C TRP A 259 2.96 24.38 -18.89
N LEU A 260 1.75 24.59 -18.38
CA LEU A 260 0.55 23.87 -18.80
C LEU A 260 0.25 24.08 -20.29
N THR A 261 0.35 25.33 -20.78
CA THR A 261 0.21 25.67 -22.21
C THR A 261 1.30 25.00 -23.05
N GLY A 262 2.54 24.96 -22.54
CA GLY A 262 3.64 24.21 -23.17
C GLY A 262 3.33 22.71 -23.29
N GLU A 263 2.76 22.11 -22.25
CA GLU A 263 2.35 20.69 -22.27
C GLU A 263 1.20 20.45 -23.26
N ALA A 264 0.21 21.34 -23.30
CA ALA A 264 -0.91 21.27 -24.24
C ALA A 264 -0.45 21.22 -25.71
N THR A 265 0.62 21.96 -26.04
CA THR A 265 1.19 22.05 -27.39
C THR A 265 2.29 21.03 -27.67
N ARG A 266 2.76 20.30 -26.66
CA ARG A 266 3.88 19.36 -26.76
C ARG A 266 3.72 18.32 -27.86
N LEU A 267 2.52 17.77 -28.04
CA LEU A 267 2.23 16.80 -29.11
C LEU A 267 2.40 17.37 -30.51
N LEU A 268 2.40 18.68 -30.64
CA LEU A 268 2.55 19.38 -31.93
C LEU A 268 4.03 19.69 -32.21
N SER A 269 4.92 19.42 -31.25
CA SER A 269 6.35 19.65 -31.39
C SER A 269 7.02 18.56 -32.23
N ALA A 270 7.94 18.96 -33.09
CA ALA A 270 8.78 18.04 -33.87
C ALA A 270 9.70 17.16 -32.95
N SER A 271 9.93 17.59 -31.71
CA SER A 271 10.72 16.83 -30.72
C SER A 271 9.90 15.85 -29.91
N TYR A 272 8.59 15.72 -30.18
CA TYR A 272 7.74 14.78 -29.48
C TYR A 272 8.14 13.33 -29.76
N LYS A 273 8.36 12.58 -28.67
CA LYS A 273 8.66 11.15 -28.73
C LYS A 273 7.53 10.36 -28.05
N PRO A 274 6.81 9.53 -28.80
CA PRO A 274 5.77 8.68 -28.23
C PRO A 274 6.37 7.54 -27.42
N LEU A 275 5.55 6.94 -26.57
CA LEU A 275 5.86 5.70 -25.86
C LEU A 275 6.41 4.64 -26.84
N SER A 276 7.45 3.91 -26.42
CA SER A 276 8.07 2.89 -27.26
C SER A 276 7.07 1.81 -27.70
N VAL A 277 7.26 1.20 -28.88
CA VAL A 277 6.40 0.11 -29.35
C VAL A 277 6.39 -1.07 -28.36
N SER A 278 7.53 -1.34 -27.70
CA SER A 278 7.61 -2.37 -26.67
C SER A 278 6.67 -2.07 -25.50
N ASP A 279 6.67 -0.83 -25.02
CA ASP A 279 5.85 -0.41 -23.88
C ASP A 279 4.37 -0.27 -24.27
N GLN A 280 4.07 0.20 -25.49
CA GLN A 280 2.71 0.16 -26.04
C GLN A 280 2.14 -1.26 -26.02
N ASN A 281 2.95 -2.26 -26.41
CA ASN A 281 2.55 -3.67 -26.35
C ASN A 281 2.33 -4.15 -24.91
N LYS A 282 3.15 -3.73 -23.95
CA LYS A 282 2.93 -4.07 -22.51
C LYS A 282 1.63 -3.48 -21.98
N VAL A 283 1.25 -2.30 -22.43
CA VAL A 283 -0.01 -1.65 -22.06
C VAL A 283 -1.22 -2.32 -22.71
N LEU A 284 -1.15 -2.70 -23.99
CA LEU A 284 -2.32 -3.13 -24.77
C LEU A 284 -2.52 -4.64 -24.86
N LYS A 285 -1.44 -5.44 -24.85
CA LYS A 285 -1.55 -6.89 -25.09
C LYS A 285 -2.36 -7.57 -24.01
N ASN A 286 -3.49 -8.18 -24.40
CA ASN A 286 -4.42 -8.87 -23.48
C ASN A 286 -4.89 -7.95 -22.34
N LEU A 287 -5.23 -6.69 -22.65
CA LEU A 287 -5.76 -5.73 -21.71
C LEU A 287 -7.06 -6.27 -21.08
N GLY A 288 -7.08 -6.36 -19.74
CA GLY A 288 -8.29 -6.67 -18.98
C GLY A 288 -9.27 -5.49 -18.96
N LEU A 289 -9.81 -5.19 -17.80
CA LEU A 289 -10.68 -4.02 -17.60
C LEU A 289 -9.85 -2.75 -17.44
N ILE A 290 -8.84 -2.83 -16.57
CA ILE A 290 -7.92 -1.72 -16.29
C ILE A 290 -6.52 -2.29 -16.17
N ARG A 291 -5.56 -1.63 -16.79
CA ARG A 291 -4.14 -1.93 -16.63
C ARG A 291 -3.39 -0.69 -16.19
N LEU A 292 -2.64 -0.85 -15.10
CA LEU A 292 -1.63 0.11 -14.68
C LEU A 292 -0.26 -0.39 -15.13
N TYR A 293 0.50 0.45 -15.82
CA TYR A 293 1.86 0.20 -16.26
C TYR A 293 2.80 1.29 -15.74
N VAL A 294 3.87 0.89 -15.12
CA VAL A 294 4.95 1.76 -14.62
C VAL A 294 6.22 1.37 -15.35
N PRO A 295 6.71 2.19 -16.31
CA PRO A 295 7.90 1.87 -17.10
C PRO A 295 9.18 1.75 -16.25
N HIS A 296 9.32 2.61 -15.23
CA HIS A 296 10.52 2.76 -14.40
C HIS A 296 10.15 2.72 -12.92
N VAL A 297 9.95 1.50 -12.39
CA VAL A 297 9.54 1.30 -10.99
C VAL A 297 10.59 1.86 -10.01
N GLU A 298 11.87 1.72 -10.33
CA GLU A 298 12.95 2.22 -9.48
C GLU A 298 12.92 3.75 -9.34
N GLU A 299 12.66 4.48 -10.43
CA GLU A 299 12.56 5.94 -10.42
C GLU A 299 11.30 6.41 -9.66
N LEU A 300 10.18 5.74 -9.88
CA LEU A 300 8.96 6.01 -9.13
C LEU A 300 9.17 5.80 -7.63
N TYR A 301 9.81 4.69 -7.24
CA TYR A 301 10.10 4.37 -5.85
C TYR A 301 11.00 5.44 -5.19
N ARG A 302 12.07 5.86 -5.90
CA ARG A 302 12.93 6.97 -5.43
C ARG A 302 12.15 8.29 -5.29
N GLY A 303 11.24 8.58 -6.19
CA GLY A 303 10.40 9.79 -6.15
C GLY A 303 9.39 9.83 -5.01
N LEU A 304 8.93 8.67 -4.54
CA LEU A 304 7.96 8.55 -3.45
C LEU A 304 8.59 8.56 -2.06
N MET A 305 9.89 8.26 -1.95
CA MET A 305 10.57 8.28 -0.65
C MET A 305 10.77 9.71 -0.15
N PRO A 306 10.31 10.06 1.05
CA PRO A 306 10.49 11.40 1.63
C PRO A 306 11.92 11.61 2.18
N TYR A 307 12.95 11.24 1.38
CA TYR A 307 14.35 11.26 1.82
C TYR A 307 14.86 12.65 2.22
N LYS A 308 14.23 13.74 1.72
CA LYS A 308 14.58 15.12 2.11
C LYS A 308 14.12 15.47 3.53
N SER A 309 13.18 14.73 4.09
CA SER A 309 12.59 14.98 5.43
C SER A 309 13.23 14.14 6.53
N ILE A 310 14.08 13.17 6.17
CA ILE A 310 14.65 12.22 7.13
C ILE A 310 16.12 12.61 7.40
N PRO A 311 16.62 12.54 8.65
CA PRO A 311 18.01 12.90 9.00
C PRO A 311 19.09 12.01 8.36
N TYR A 312 18.76 11.22 7.35
CA TYR A 312 19.69 10.37 6.59
C TYR A 312 20.83 11.15 5.92
N LEU A 313 20.62 12.44 5.64
CA LEU A 313 21.70 13.34 5.16
C LEU A 313 22.90 13.41 6.12
N TYR A 314 22.66 13.22 7.42
CA TYR A 314 23.73 13.18 8.43
C TYR A 314 24.46 11.83 8.49
N MET A 315 23.90 10.78 7.90
CA MET A 315 24.51 9.44 7.88
C MET A 315 25.31 9.16 6.60
N GLY A 316 25.43 10.13 5.69
CA GLY A 316 26.18 9.98 4.43
C GLY A 316 25.52 9.04 3.42
N ILE A 317 24.20 8.79 3.53
CA ILE A 317 23.45 7.92 2.64
C ILE A 317 23.32 8.57 1.27
N ASN A 318 23.76 7.87 0.23
CA ASN A 318 23.65 8.33 -1.16
C ASN A 318 22.51 7.58 -1.87
N MET A 319 21.32 8.22 -1.93
CA MET A 319 20.14 7.65 -2.60
C MET A 319 20.30 7.47 -4.11
N ASP A 320 21.23 8.19 -4.76
CA ASP A 320 21.49 8.02 -6.20
C ASP A 320 22.16 6.66 -6.50
N LYS A 321 22.83 6.10 -5.51
CA LYS A 321 23.43 4.76 -5.59
C LYS A 321 22.45 3.63 -5.24
N PHE A 322 21.26 3.95 -4.73
CA PHE A 322 20.25 2.95 -4.40
C PHE A 322 19.69 2.33 -5.67
N LYS A 323 19.79 1.03 -5.77
CA LYS A 323 19.22 0.23 -6.85
C LYS A 323 18.30 -0.83 -6.24
N THR A 324 17.16 -1.05 -6.86
CA THR A 324 16.23 -2.11 -6.43
C THR A 324 16.34 -3.36 -7.25
N GLY A 325 16.85 -3.26 -8.48
CA GLY A 325 16.84 -4.31 -9.48
C GLY A 325 15.45 -4.50 -10.14
N TYR A 326 14.44 -3.73 -9.73
CA TYR A 326 13.13 -3.73 -10.37
C TYR A 326 13.15 -2.82 -11.60
N GLN A 327 12.54 -3.27 -12.69
CA GLN A 327 12.50 -2.54 -13.96
C GLN A 327 11.14 -1.90 -14.18
N ASP A 328 10.22 -2.64 -14.74
CA ASP A 328 8.86 -2.20 -15.03
C ASP A 328 7.83 -2.98 -14.22
N GLY A 329 6.67 -2.34 -13.95
CA GLY A 329 5.55 -2.94 -13.23
C GLY A 329 4.27 -2.93 -14.04
N ILE A 330 3.50 -4.02 -13.98
CA ILE A 330 2.17 -4.13 -14.58
C ILE A 330 1.21 -4.63 -13.50
N LEU A 331 0.06 -3.98 -13.39
CA LEU A 331 -1.08 -4.44 -12.59
C LEU A 331 -2.30 -4.47 -13.51
N ASP A 332 -2.90 -5.64 -13.67
CA ASP A 332 -4.03 -5.86 -14.59
C ASP A 332 -5.24 -6.36 -13.83
N LEU A 333 -6.33 -5.60 -13.89
CA LEU A 333 -7.63 -5.97 -13.34
C LEU A 333 -8.48 -6.60 -14.43
N SER A 334 -9.00 -7.79 -14.19
CA SER A 334 -9.87 -8.51 -15.12
C SER A 334 -11.01 -9.22 -14.39
N GLN A 335 -12.03 -9.64 -15.14
CA GLN A 335 -13.17 -10.38 -14.63
C GLN A 335 -13.41 -11.63 -15.46
N ASP A 336 -13.67 -12.73 -14.77
CA ASP A 336 -14.05 -14.01 -15.36
C ASP A 336 -15.31 -14.54 -14.65
N GLY A 337 -16.48 -14.31 -15.25
CA GLY A 337 -17.76 -14.54 -14.57
C GLY A 337 -17.89 -13.71 -13.29
N ASN A 338 -18.04 -14.37 -12.16
CA ASN A 338 -18.10 -13.76 -10.83
C ASN A 338 -16.73 -13.73 -10.11
N VAL A 339 -15.65 -14.04 -10.79
CA VAL A 339 -14.30 -13.96 -10.22
C VAL A 339 -13.62 -12.69 -10.70
N LEU A 340 -13.25 -11.84 -9.76
CA LEU A 340 -12.38 -10.69 -10.00
C LEU A 340 -10.92 -11.14 -9.86
N LYS A 341 -10.08 -10.78 -10.83
CA LYS A 341 -8.66 -11.13 -10.86
C LYS A 341 -7.82 -9.87 -10.96
N LEU A 342 -6.83 -9.78 -10.09
CA LEU A 342 -5.80 -8.73 -10.10
C LEU A 342 -4.45 -9.41 -10.31
N LYS A 343 -3.90 -9.29 -11.53
CA LYS A 343 -2.60 -9.87 -11.87
C LYS A 343 -1.52 -8.81 -11.80
N GLY A 344 -0.53 -9.03 -10.93
CA GLY A 344 0.69 -8.24 -10.84
C GLY A 344 1.84 -8.91 -11.60
N SER A 345 2.67 -8.12 -12.27
CA SER A 345 3.89 -8.58 -12.95
C SER A 345 4.97 -7.51 -12.83
N MET A 346 6.13 -7.89 -12.26
CA MET A 346 7.27 -7.01 -12.01
C MET A 346 8.47 -7.47 -12.83
N GLY A 347 9.00 -6.61 -13.69
CA GLY A 347 10.24 -6.84 -14.42
C GLY A 347 11.43 -6.77 -13.47
N LEU A 348 12.38 -7.68 -13.63
CA LEU A 348 13.59 -7.77 -12.84
C LEU A 348 14.80 -7.61 -13.75
N ASP A 349 15.87 -7.01 -13.26
CA ASP A 349 17.16 -7.08 -13.93
C ASP A 349 17.66 -8.53 -13.97
N LYS A 350 18.68 -8.78 -14.74
CA LYS A 350 19.18 -10.14 -14.95
C LYS A 350 19.63 -10.79 -13.64
N ASP A 351 20.34 -10.06 -12.80
CA ASP A 351 20.93 -10.63 -11.59
C ASP A 351 19.88 -10.94 -10.53
N LEU A 352 18.92 -10.02 -10.33
CA LEU A 352 17.79 -10.24 -9.44
C LEU A 352 16.87 -11.36 -9.97
N ALA A 353 16.67 -11.44 -11.28
CA ALA A 353 15.90 -12.52 -11.88
C ALA A 353 16.56 -13.88 -11.66
N ASP A 354 17.87 -13.97 -11.88
CA ASP A 354 18.61 -15.23 -11.71
C ASP A 354 18.70 -15.64 -10.23
N LEU A 355 18.89 -14.69 -9.31
CA LEU A 355 18.79 -14.92 -7.87
C LEU A 355 17.38 -15.44 -7.51
N SER A 356 16.35 -14.73 -7.94
CA SER A 356 14.96 -15.08 -7.62
C SER A 356 14.58 -16.46 -8.18
N LYS A 357 15.05 -16.84 -9.37
CA LYS A 357 14.86 -18.21 -9.92
C LYS A 357 15.44 -19.26 -9.00
N ARG A 358 16.65 -19.03 -8.43
CA ARG A 358 17.27 -19.96 -7.47
C ARG A 358 16.51 -20.02 -6.16
N LEU A 359 16.04 -18.87 -5.64
CA LEU A 359 15.24 -18.80 -4.41
C LEU A 359 13.91 -19.56 -4.56
N TYR A 360 13.23 -19.42 -5.67
CA TYR A 360 11.94 -20.08 -5.93
C TYR A 360 12.07 -21.39 -6.71
N ALA A 361 13.26 -22.02 -6.74
CA ALA A 361 13.47 -23.27 -7.47
C ALA A 361 12.69 -24.45 -6.88
N ARG A 362 12.44 -24.47 -5.56
CA ARG A 362 11.80 -25.60 -4.87
C ARG A 362 10.37 -25.83 -5.33
N LYS A 363 9.99 -27.10 -5.40
CA LYS A 363 8.61 -27.52 -5.63
C LYS A 363 7.82 -27.48 -4.31
N PRO A 364 6.51 -27.20 -4.35
CA PRO A 364 5.64 -27.30 -3.18
C PRO A 364 5.72 -28.69 -2.52
N ASN A 365 5.73 -28.71 -1.19
CA ASN A 365 5.81 -29.94 -0.45
C ASN A 365 4.47 -30.66 -0.39
N GLY A 366 4.35 -31.79 -1.08
CA GLY A 366 3.11 -32.58 -1.11
C GLY A 366 2.69 -33.15 0.25
N LYS A 367 3.62 -33.32 1.22
CA LYS A 367 3.30 -33.81 2.57
C LYS A 367 2.32 -32.92 3.32
N PHE A 368 2.29 -31.62 2.99
CA PHE A 368 1.40 -30.66 3.60
C PHE A 368 -0.08 -30.82 3.22
N SER A 369 -0.37 -31.54 2.11
CA SER A 369 -1.74 -31.69 1.59
C SER A 369 -2.72 -32.27 2.59
N LYS A 370 -2.26 -33.18 3.46
CA LYS A 370 -3.12 -33.84 4.46
C LYS A 370 -3.61 -32.91 5.57
N TYR A 371 -3.01 -31.72 5.71
CA TYR A 371 -3.37 -30.73 6.72
C TYR A 371 -4.32 -29.63 6.21
N LEU A 372 -4.58 -29.62 4.91
CA LEU A 372 -5.60 -28.75 4.28
C LEU A 372 -6.93 -29.52 4.18
N THR A 373 -7.78 -29.29 5.16
CA THR A 373 -9.07 -30.00 5.30
C THR A 373 -10.25 -29.07 5.06
N ASP A 374 -11.46 -29.61 5.01
CA ASP A 374 -12.68 -28.81 4.89
C ASP A 374 -12.91 -27.88 6.10
N LYS A 375 -12.25 -28.12 7.23
CA LYS A 375 -12.25 -27.22 8.39
C LYS A 375 -11.31 -26.02 8.21
N THR A 376 -10.42 -26.06 7.21
CA THR A 376 -9.46 -24.97 6.97
C THR A 376 -10.21 -23.72 6.52
N LEU A 377 -10.07 -22.66 7.32
CA LEU A 377 -10.56 -21.32 7.00
C LEU A 377 -9.65 -20.61 6.00
N GLY A 378 -8.34 -20.77 6.19
CA GLY A 378 -7.35 -20.20 5.30
C GLY A 378 -5.99 -20.87 5.45
N PHE A 379 -5.12 -20.62 4.48
CA PHE A 379 -3.74 -21.09 4.53
C PHE A 379 -2.80 -20.11 3.83
N PHE A 380 -1.52 -20.18 4.22
CA PHE A 380 -0.41 -19.57 3.49
C PHE A 380 0.70 -20.60 3.32
N ASN A 381 1.14 -20.79 2.09
CA ASN A 381 2.23 -21.70 1.73
C ASN A 381 3.31 -20.97 0.97
N VAL A 382 4.57 -21.21 1.35
CA VAL A 382 5.73 -20.67 0.67
C VAL A 382 6.83 -21.73 0.57
N ASN A 383 7.52 -21.74 -0.56
CA ASN A 383 8.61 -22.69 -0.83
C ASN A 383 9.82 -21.92 -1.34
N ILE A 384 10.72 -21.59 -0.42
CA ILE A 384 11.99 -20.88 -0.69
C ILE A 384 13.14 -21.88 -0.56
N ASN A 385 14.13 -21.75 -1.42
CA ASN A 385 15.37 -22.52 -1.28
C ASN A 385 16.28 -21.85 -0.25
N SER A 386 16.29 -22.35 1.00
CA SER A 386 17.08 -21.77 2.08
C SER A 386 18.59 -21.77 1.80
N GLU A 387 19.11 -22.78 1.09
CA GLU A 387 20.53 -22.83 0.69
C GLU A 387 20.86 -21.65 -0.25
N ALA A 388 20.05 -21.47 -1.30
CA ALA A 388 20.25 -20.35 -2.22
C ALA A 388 20.06 -19.00 -1.51
N TYR A 389 19.12 -18.90 -0.57
CA TYR A 389 18.92 -17.71 0.22
C TYR A 389 20.18 -17.34 1.03
N LEU A 390 20.70 -18.27 1.82
CA LEU A 390 21.85 -18.03 2.69
C LEU A 390 23.12 -17.71 1.87
N ARG A 391 23.36 -18.42 0.78
CA ARG A 391 24.52 -18.22 -0.08
C ARG A 391 24.47 -16.91 -0.87
N ASP A 392 23.32 -16.59 -1.46
CA ASP A 392 23.22 -15.51 -2.45
C ASP A 392 22.78 -14.16 -1.84
N MET A 393 22.10 -14.16 -0.66
CA MET A 393 21.58 -12.92 -0.05
C MET A 393 22.65 -11.92 0.40
N PRO A 394 23.79 -12.32 0.97
CA PRO A 394 24.84 -11.36 1.33
C PRO A 394 25.29 -10.51 0.14
N SER A 395 25.64 -11.15 -0.97
CA SER A 395 26.05 -10.48 -2.21
C SER A 395 24.94 -9.62 -2.81
N TYR A 396 23.68 -10.06 -2.70
CA TYR A 396 22.52 -9.28 -3.14
C TYR A 396 22.34 -8.00 -2.30
N VAL A 397 22.40 -8.12 -0.98
CA VAL A 397 22.27 -6.98 -0.06
C VAL A 397 23.39 -5.96 -0.33
N ALA A 398 24.63 -6.42 -0.46
CA ALA A 398 25.76 -5.55 -0.78
C ALA A 398 25.53 -4.79 -2.11
N LYS A 399 25.10 -5.50 -3.15
CA LYS A 399 24.91 -4.92 -4.49
C LYS A 399 23.77 -3.89 -4.56
N TYR A 400 22.62 -4.20 -3.99
CA TYR A 400 21.41 -3.38 -4.18
C TYR A 400 21.17 -2.38 -3.05
N TYR A 401 21.63 -2.70 -1.84
CA TYR A 401 21.42 -1.84 -0.65
C TYR A 401 22.71 -1.22 -0.13
N GLY A 402 23.89 -1.62 -0.65
CA GLY A 402 25.19 -1.08 -0.20
C GLY A 402 25.26 0.43 -0.28
N GLY A 403 24.70 1.05 -1.32
CA GLY A 403 24.66 2.50 -1.46
C GLY A 403 23.92 3.23 -0.34
N LEU A 404 23.01 2.57 0.38
CA LEU A 404 22.33 3.13 1.55
C LEU A 404 23.20 3.15 2.81
N LEU A 405 24.27 2.38 2.82
CA LEU A 405 25.12 2.20 4.02
C LEU A 405 26.17 3.31 4.16
N GLY A 406 26.27 4.20 3.16
CA GLY A 406 27.15 5.36 3.17
C GLY A 406 28.62 4.98 3.43
N PRO A 407 29.33 5.70 4.33
CA PRO A 407 30.74 5.40 4.65
C PRO A 407 30.97 4.03 5.31
N GLN A 408 29.93 3.36 5.78
CA GLN A 408 30.02 2.05 6.45
C GLN A 408 29.80 0.88 5.48
N GLN A 409 29.63 1.12 4.19
CA GLN A 409 29.39 0.09 3.18
C GLN A 409 30.42 -1.02 3.26
N ASP A 410 31.73 -0.67 3.27
CA ASP A 410 32.82 -1.64 3.29
C ASP A 410 32.79 -2.53 4.54
N LEU A 411 32.44 -1.96 5.70
CA LEU A 411 32.34 -2.69 6.96
C LEU A 411 31.17 -3.70 6.93
N VAL A 412 30.04 -3.30 6.36
CA VAL A 412 28.88 -4.18 6.23
C VAL A 412 29.16 -5.27 5.18
N GLU A 413 29.77 -4.93 4.05
CA GLU A 413 30.20 -5.92 3.05
C GLU A 413 31.17 -6.94 3.66
N TRP A 414 32.17 -6.49 4.41
CA TRP A 414 33.06 -7.37 5.16
C TRP A 414 32.29 -8.28 6.15
N GLY A 415 31.36 -7.72 6.92
CA GLY A 415 30.53 -8.48 7.85
C GLY A 415 29.65 -9.54 7.16
N LEU A 416 29.07 -9.21 6.01
CA LEU A 416 28.29 -10.14 5.20
C LEU A 416 29.18 -11.26 4.61
N MET A 417 30.39 -10.94 4.15
CA MET A 417 31.37 -11.96 3.69
C MET A 417 31.81 -12.85 4.85
N ALA A 418 32.07 -12.29 6.04
CA ALA A 418 32.42 -13.08 7.24
C ALA A 418 31.27 -14.01 7.64
N LEU A 419 30.02 -13.54 7.55
CA LEU A 419 28.84 -14.35 7.80
C LEU A 419 28.71 -15.51 6.79
N GLU A 420 28.94 -15.25 5.50
CA GLU A 420 28.95 -16.25 4.44
C GLU A 420 29.98 -17.36 4.71
N VAL A 421 31.20 -17.00 5.16
CA VAL A 421 32.24 -17.96 5.51
C VAL A 421 31.90 -18.75 6.79
N ALA A 422 31.20 -18.11 7.77
CA ALA A 422 30.87 -18.73 9.06
C ALA A 422 29.66 -19.65 9.01
N LEU A 423 28.75 -19.45 8.04
CA LEU A 423 27.53 -20.25 7.92
C LEU A 423 27.78 -21.53 7.12
N ASP A 424 27.37 -22.66 7.68
CA ASP A 424 27.24 -23.94 6.92
C ASP A 424 25.78 -24.00 6.37
N GLU A 425 25.59 -23.49 5.17
CA GLU A 425 24.26 -23.45 4.53
C GLU A 425 23.68 -24.86 4.39
N LYS A 426 24.51 -25.87 4.14
CA LYS A 426 24.06 -27.26 3.99
C LYS A 426 23.58 -27.84 5.30
N ALA A 427 24.24 -27.52 6.43
CA ALA A 427 23.77 -27.92 7.75
C ALA A 427 22.45 -27.19 8.11
N ILE A 428 22.36 -25.88 7.86
CA ILE A 428 21.16 -25.10 8.13
C ILE A 428 19.96 -25.62 7.33
N VAL A 429 20.15 -25.99 6.07
CA VAL A 429 19.11 -26.57 5.21
C VAL A 429 18.59 -27.92 5.70
N GLN A 430 19.38 -28.71 6.45
CA GLN A 430 18.86 -29.92 7.09
C GLN A 430 17.88 -29.58 8.22
N VAL A 431 18.08 -28.45 8.90
CA VAL A 431 17.20 -27.98 9.98
C VAL A 431 15.97 -27.27 9.41
N MET A 432 16.14 -26.42 8.39
CA MET A 432 15.06 -25.60 7.79
C MET A 432 15.22 -25.45 6.27
N PRO A 433 14.75 -26.41 5.49
CA PRO A 433 14.90 -26.36 4.04
C PRO A 433 14.17 -25.22 3.34
N GLY A 434 13.17 -24.58 3.98
CA GLY A 434 12.48 -23.39 3.48
C GLY A 434 11.10 -23.65 2.86
N ASP A 435 10.51 -24.81 3.10
CA ASP A 435 9.11 -25.08 2.79
C ASP A 435 8.25 -24.89 4.06
N HIS A 436 7.27 -23.98 3.96
CA HIS A 436 6.43 -23.60 5.07
C HIS A 436 4.96 -23.67 4.70
N LEU A 437 4.12 -24.16 5.61
CA LEU A 437 2.68 -24.07 5.54
C LEU A 437 2.15 -23.50 6.85
N PHE A 438 1.38 -22.43 6.76
CA PHE A 438 0.58 -21.88 7.84
C PHE A 438 -0.89 -22.14 7.53
N VAL A 439 -1.63 -22.74 8.45
CA VAL A 439 -3.05 -23.10 8.29
C VAL A 439 -3.84 -22.49 9.43
N VAL A 440 -4.97 -21.88 9.11
CA VAL A 440 -5.98 -21.42 10.07
C VAL A 440 -7.18 -22.37 9.97
N ASN A 441 -7.45 -23.11 11.05
CA ASN A 441 -8.48 -24.17 11.07
C ASN A 441 -9.78 -23.73 11.78
N GLY A 442 -9.96 -22.46 12.04
CA GLY A 442 -11.14 -21.93 12.68
C GLY A 442 -10.83 -20.94 13.79
N LEU A 443 -11.80 -20.73 14.64
CA LEU A 443 -11.73 -19.83 15.79
C LEU A 443 -11.92 -20.62 17.08
N ARG A 444 -11.35 -20.12 18.20
CA ARG A 444 -11.51 -20.69 19.53
C ARG A 444 -11.50 -19.61 20.59
N LYS A 445 -12.25 -19.82 21.69
CA LYS A 445 -12.16 -18.99 22.89
C LYS A 445 -10.94 -19.36 23.71
N PHE A 446 -10.13 -18.37 24.02
CA PHE A 446 -9.01 -18.48 24.94
C PHE A 446 -9.31 -17.60 26.15
N ARG A 447 -9.16 -18.18 27.34
CA ARG A 447 -9.30 -17.42 28.59
C ARG A 447 -8.03 -16.66 28.85
N LYS A 448 -8.14 -15.33 28.90
CA LYS A 448 -7.05 -14.40 29.16
C LYS A 448 -7.21 -13.78 30.54
N GLU A 449 -6.16 -13.84 31.35
CA GLU A 449 -6.08 -13.09 32.61
C GLU A 449 -5.58 -11.68 32.28
N TYR A 450 -6.21 -10.67 32.87
CA TYR A 450 -5.77 -9.29 32.82
C TYR A 450 -5.89 -8.63 34.16
N ILE A 451 -5.07 -7.62 34.40
CA ILE A 451 -5.13 -6.81 35.61
C ILE A 451 -6.13 -5.68 35.35
N ASP A 452 -7.11 -5.57 36.22
CA ASP A 452 -8.03 -4.46 36.29
C ASP A 452 -7.78 -3.69 37.59
N TYR A 453 -8.16 -2.44 37.65
CA TYR A 453 -8.01 -1.61 38.81
C TYR A 453 -9.37 -1.36 39.45
N SER A 454 -9.50 -1.75 40.74
CA SER A 454 -10.66 -1.36 41.57
C SER A 454 -10.23 -0.19 42.44
N TYR A 455 -11.05 0.84 42.49
CA TYR A 455 -10.82 2.02 43.32
C TYR A 455 -11.71 1.96 44.54
N ASP A 456 -11.15 2.25 45.73
CA ASP A 456 -11.93 2.46 46.96
C ASP A 456 -12.53 3.88 47.00
N ASP A 457 -13.25 4.17 48.11
CA ASP A 457 -13.90 5.47 48.31
C ASP A 457 -12.90 6.65 48.38
N ASP A 458 -11.62 6.34 48.65
CA ASP A 458 -10.51 7.31 48.73
C ASP A 458 -9.67 7.33 47.45
N TYR A 459 -10.18 6.72 46.33
CA TYR A 459 -9.51 6.61 45.02
C TYR A 459 -8.19 5.84 45.03
N ASN A 460 -7.91 5.00 46.06
CA ASN A 460 -6.73 4.13 46.03
C ASN A 460 -6.97 2.96 45.05
N ALA A 461 -6.07 2.80 44.10
CA ALA A 461 -6.17 1.72 43.09
C ALA A 461 -5.70 0.38 43.71
N THR A 462 -6.52 -0.64 43.63
CA THR A 462 -6.16 -2.03 43.97
C THR A 462 -6.18 -2.88 42.71
N GLU A 463 -5.09 -3.58 42.42
CA GLU A 463 -5.01 -4.51 41.32
C GLU A 463 -5.90 -5.73 41.54
N VAL A 464 -6.85 -5.94 40.62
CA VAL A 464 -7.75 -7.10 40.62
C VAL A 464 -7.50 -7.92 39.37
N LYS A 465 -7.09 -9.19 39.56
CA LYS A 465 -6.98 -10.12 38.42
C LYS A 465 -8.36 -10.54 37.97
N LYS A 466 -8.69 -10.20 36.71
CA LYS A 466 -9.91 -10.62 36.04
C LYS A 466 -9.59 -11.54 34.88
N THR A 467 -10.56 -12.33 34.43
CA THR A 467 -10.44 -13.17 33.24
C THR A 467 -11.47 -12.74 32.22
N LYS A 468 -11.07 -12.71 30.96
CA LYS A 468 -11.98 -12.55 29.82
C LYS A 468 -11.75 -13.67 28.80
N ASP A 469 -12.82 -14.08 28.12
CA ASP A 469 -12.71 -14.99 26.99
C ASP A 469 -12.46 -14.15 25.71
N GLU A 470 -11.36 -14.43 25.02
CA GLU A 470 -10.99 -13.78 23.78
C GLU A 470 -11.02 -14.80 22.64
N THR A 471 -11.73 -14.48 21.55
CA THR A 471 -11.83 -15.36 20.39
C THR A 471 -10.64 -15.13 19.46
N LEU A 472 -9.78 -16.13 19.31
CA LEU A 472 -8.60 -16.09 18.46
C LEU A 472 -8.64 -17.16 17.37
N PRO A 473 -7.99 -16.94 16.22
CA PRO A 473 -7.84 -17.98 15.21
C PRO A 473 -6.97 -19.12 15.73
N VAL A 474 -7.41 -20.36 15.47
CA VAL A 474 -6.61 -21.55 15.69
C VAL A 474 -5.71 -21.75 14.49
N PHE A 475 -4.41 -21.75 14.71
CA PHE A 475 -3.45 -21.91 13.63
C PHE A 475 -2.48 -23.09 13.88
N ILE A 476 -1.94 -23.59 12.78
CA ILE A 476 -0.81 -24.50 12.77
C ILE A 476 0.20 -23.99 11.76
N TRP A 477 1.39 -23.64 12.20
CA TRP A 477 2.53 -23.37 11.34
C TRP A 477 3.40 -24.62 11.28
N MET A 478 3.73 -25.09 10.09
CA MET A 478 4.57 -26.27 9.91
C MET A 478 5.62 -26.04 8.85
N PHE A 479 6.75 -26.69 9.04
CA PHE A 479 7.85 -26.75 8.07
C PHE A 479 8.57 -28.09 8.18
N THR A 480 9.31 -28.47 7.11
CA THR A 480 10.12 -29.67 7.16
C THR A 480 11.45 -29.40 7.86
N SER A 481 11.92 -30.39 8.59
CA SER A 481 13.24 -30.42 9.24
C SER A 481 13.76 -31.85 9.19
N LYS A 482 14.78 -32.07 8.38
CA LYS A 482 15.41 -33.40 8.25
C LYS A 482 16.32 -33.71 9.43
N ASP A 483 16.92 -32.68 10.02
CA ASP A 483 17.70 -32.78 11.23
C ASP A 483 17.06 -31.94 12.36
N GLN A 484 16.28 -32.61 13.19
CA GLN A 484 15.56 -31.99 14.30
C GLN A 484 16.39 -31.90 15.59
N ARG A 485 17.64 -32.39 15.62
CA ARG A 485 18.43 -32.45 16.86
C ARG A 485 18.60 -31.09 17.51
N LEU A 486 18.90 -30.04 16.71
CA LEU A 486 19.07 -28.69 17.20
C LEU A 486 17.78 -28.14 17.80
N ILE A 487 16.64 -28.28 17.08
CA ILE A 487 15.33 -27.83 17.53
C ILE A 487 14.92 -28.58 18.80
N LYS A 488 15.04 -29.91 18.80
CA LYS A 488 14.72 -30.74 19.96
C LYS A 488 15.56 -30.33 21.18
N LYS A 489 16.88 -30.15 21.02
CA LYS A 489 17.76 -29.72 22.11
C LYS A 489 17.38 -28.36 22.66
N GLY A 490 16.99 -27.39 21.80
CA GLY A 490 16.51 -26.09 22.22
C GLY A 490 15.21 -26.18 23.01
N LEU A 491 14.25 -27.00 22.57
CA LEU A 491 13.00 -27.26 23.28
C LEU A 491 13.25 -27.93 24.64
N ASP A 492 14.09 -28.98 24.69
CA ASP A 492 14.45 -29.67 25.93
C ASP A 492 15.14 -28.71 26.91
N LEU A 493 16.02 -27.83 26.42
CA LEU A 493 16.65 -26.80 27.26
C LEU A 493 15.63 -25.79 27.80
N ALA A 494 14.67 -25.35 26.99
CA ALA A 494 13.59 -24.47 27.45
C ALA A 494 12.75 -25.13 28.57
N ILE A 495 12.46 -26.43 28.45
CA ILE A 495 11.78 -27.21 29.50
C ILE A 495 12.65 -27.27 30.77
N ALA A 496 13.95 -27.57 30.65
CA ALA A 496 14.87 -27.63 31.78
C ALA A 496 15.03 -26.28 32.50
N LYS A 497 14.83 -25.16 31.81
CA LYS A 497 14.79 -23.79 32.35
C LYS A 497 13.41 -23.37 32.87
N THR A 498 12.47 -24.30 33.03
CA THR A 498 11.10 -24.08 33.51
C THR A 498 10.27 -23.09 32.66
N LEU A 499 10.66 -22.88 31.41
CA LEU A 499 9.93 -22.00 30.45
C LEU A 499 8.68 -22.68 29.89
N GLY A 500 8.53 -23.98 30.09
CA GLY A 500 7.40 -24.76 29.58
C GLY A 500 7.34 -26.15 30.24
N LYS A 501 6.50 -27.01 29.68
CA LYS A 501 6.34 -28.43 30.08
C LYS A 501 6.16 -29.31 28.85
N THR A 502 6.46 -30.58 29.00
CA THR A 502 6.19 -31.61 27.98
C THR A 502 5.09 -32.51 28.48
N GLN A 503 4.08 -32.71 27.64
CA GLN A 503 3.01 -33.67 27.89
C GLN A 503 2.73 -34.45 26.60
N ASP A 504 2.73 -35.78 26.71
CA ASP A 504 2.49 -36.66 25.55
C ASP A 504 3.33 -36.31 24.30
N GLY A 505 4.61 -35.94 24.48
CA GLY A 505 5.50 -35.57 23.40
C GLY A 505 5.18 -34.27 22.68
N ILE A 506 4.29 -33.44 23.26
CA ILE A 506 4.01 -32.06 22.84
C ILE A 506 4.68 -31.13 23.85
N TYR A 507 5.48 -30.20 23.36
CA TYR A 507 6.07 -29.13 24.16
C TYR A 507 5.06 -27.99 24.29
N ALA A 508 4.80 -27.56 25.52
CA ALA A 508 3.84 -26.52 25.84
C ALA A 508 4.56 -25.35 26.54
N PHE A 509 4.40 -24.17 25.99
CA PHE A 509 4.97 -22.92 26.49
C PHE A 509 3.84 -21.94 26.80
N ALA A 510 3.79 -21.46 28.05
CA ALA A 510 2.90 -20.40 28.47
C ALA A 510 3.73 -19.12 28.63
N SER A 511 3.56 -18.16 27.73
CA SER A 511 4.26 -16.87 27.85
C SER A 511 3.41 -15.86 28.60
N LYS A 512 3.95 -15.31 29.69
CA LYS A 512 3.30 -14.25 30.49
C LYS A 512 3.63 -12.84 29.97
N LYS A 513 4.62 -12.66 29.08
CA LYS A 513 5.08 -11.32 28.65
C LYS A 513 5.13 -11.09 27.13
N ALA A 514 5.31 -12.13 26.31
CA ALA A 514 5.55 -11.97 24.87
C ALA A 514 4.37 -12.37 23.97
N MET A 515 3.49 -13.28 24.42
CA MET A 515 2.31 -13.72 23.70
C MET A 515 1.16 -13.99 24.68
N ASP A 516 0.00 -13.45 24.39
CA ASP A 516 -1.20 -13.56 25.23
C ASP A 516 -1.89 -14.93 25.16
N PHE A 517 -1.32 -15.90 24.45
CA PHE A 517 -1.89 -17.25 24.26
C PHE A 517 -0.80 -18.34 24.36
N PRO A 518 -1.17 -19.58 24.74
CA PRO A 518 -0.23 -20.69 24.83
C PRO A 518 0.29 -21.10 23.46
N MET A 519 1.55 -21.54 23.41
CA MET A 519 2.18 -22.10 22.22
C MET A 519 2.57 -23.56 22.45
N TYR A 520 2.30 -24.38 21.48
CA TYR A 520 2.59 -25.81 21.49
C TYR A 520 3.47 -26.19 20.31
N VAL A 521 4.42 -27.08 20.55
CA VAL A 521 5.31 -27.59 19.49
C VAL A 521 5.26 -29.12 19.46
N LEU A 522 5.06 -29.67 18.27
CA LEU A 522 5.10 -31.11 18.01
C LEU A 522 6.20 -31.39 16.96
N LEU A 523 7.11 -32.31 17.29
CA LEU A 523 8.05 -32.91 16.36
C LEU A 523 7.49 -34.26 15.92
N LYS A 524 7.17 -34.41 14.63
CA LYS A 524 6.62 -35.66 14.10
C LYS A 524 7.16 -35.93 12.71
N ASP A 525 7.73 -37.11 12.53
CA ASP A 525 8.43 -37.51 11.29
C ASP A 525 9.55 -36.46 10.97
N ASP A 526 9.53 -35.88 9.79
CA ASP A 526 10.40 -34.78 9.38
C ASP A 526 9.73 -33.39 9.46
N LEU A 527 8.66 -33.27 10.26
CA LEU A 527 7.89 -32.01 10.41
C LEU A 527 8.06 -31.43 11.80
N VAL A 528 8.24 -30.12 11.84
CA VAL A 528 8.08 -29.28 13.02
C VAL A 528 6.77 -28.55 12.88
N MET A 529 5.92 -28.63 13.91
CA MET A 529 4.60 -28.01 13.94
C MET A 529 4.47 -27.14 15.18
N VAL A 530 4.05 -25.91 14.98
CA VAL A 530 3.82 -24.91 16.04
C VAL A 530 2.35 -24.47 15.96
N SER A 531 1.65 -24.51 17.10
CA SER A 531 0.21 -24.19 17.16
C SER A 531 -0.12 -23.49 18.49
N ASN A 532 -1.17 -22.69 18.50
CA ASN A 532 -1.82 -22.22 19.72
C ASN A 532 -2.89 -23.18 20.25
N ASP A 533 -3.11 -24.33 19.59
CA ASP A 533 -4.09 -25.34 19.97
C ASP A 533 -3.47 -26.73 20.17
N SER A 534 -3.41 -27.19 21.41
CA SER A 534 -2.86 -28.51 21.74
C SER A 534 -3.70 -29.66 21.20
N LEU A 535 -5.02 -29.51 21.11
CA LEU A 535 -5.92 -30.59 20.66
C LEU A 535 -5.65 -30.93 19.19
N SER A 536 -5.49 -29.91 18.34
CA SER A 536 -5.10 -30.14 16.94
C SER A 536 -3.79 -30.91 16.81
N LEU A 537 -2.78 -30.61 17.64
CA LEU A 537 -1.51 -31.34 17.62
C LEU A 537 -1.65 -32.76 18.18
N HIS A 538 -2.50 -32.99 19.18
CA HIS A 538 -2.81 -34.35 19.66
C HIS A 538 -3.46 -35.20 18.59
N ASP A 539 -4.45 -34.66 17.86
CA ASP A 539 -5.11 -35.37 16.77
C ASP A 539 -4.13 -35.72 15.65
N ILE A 540 -3.25 -34.78 15.30
CA ILE A 540 -2.16 -35.01 14.33
C ILE A 540 -1.21 -36.12 14.82
N ARG A 541 -0.78 -36.06 16.08
CA ARG A 541 0.11 -37.06 16.66
C ARG A 541 -0.49 -38.45 16.62
N GLN A 542 -1.77 -38.58 16.94
CA GLN A 542 -2.50 -39.83 16.97
C GLN A 542 -3.02 -40.29 15.60
N ASN A 543 -2.74 -39.55 14.51
CA ASN A 543 -3.28 -39.77 13.16
C ASN A 543 -4.83 -39.78 13.11
N LYS A 544 -5.48 -39.02 13.98
CA LYS A 544 -6.93 -38.92 14.11
C LYS A 544 -7.56 -37.79 13.30
N MET A 545 -6.83 -37.22 12.34
CA MET A 545 -7.42 -36.22 11.43
C MET A 545 -8.44 -36.90 10.50
N THR A 546 -9.72 -36.69 10.78
CA THR A 546 -10.84 -37.32 10.06
C THR A 546 -11.53 -36.39 9.08
N ALA A 547 -11.25 -35.09 9.11
CA ALA A 547 -11.90 -34.12 8.23
C ALA A 547 -11.53 -34.36 6.75
N PRO A 548 -12.50 -34.28 5.83
CA PRO A 548 -12.25 -34.41 4.40
C PRO A 548 -11.21 -33.41 3.90
N ALA A 549 -10.49 -33.76 2.84
CA ALA A 549 -9.47 -32.90 2.24
C ALA A 549 -10.10 -31.76 1.43
N ASN A 550 -9.64 -30.54 1.63
CA ASN A 550 -10.01 -29.39 0.82
C ASN A 550 -9.27 -29.44 -0.54
N LYS A 551 -9.93 -29.98 -1.55
CA LYS A 551 -9.35 -30.23 -2.88
C LYS A 551 -8.87 -28.93 -3.55
N ASP A 552 -9.61 -27.84 -3.38
CA ASP A 552 -9.28 -26.54 -4.01
C ASP A 552 -8.02 -25.92 -3.40
N PHE A 553 -7.92 -25.92 -2.07
CA PHE A 553 -6.74 -25.42 -1.37
C PHE A 553 -5.50 -26.28 -1.68
N ILE A 554 -5.66 -27.59 -1.72
CA ILE A 554 -4.58 -28.52 -2.09
C ILE A 554 -4.12 -28.25 -3.53
N LYS A 555 -5.04 -28.02 -4.46
CA LYS A 555 -4.71 -27.68 -5.85
C LYS A 555 -3.93 -26.37 -5.93
N LEU A 556 -4.40 -25.33 -5.25
CA LEU A 556 -3.70 -24.03 -5.19
C LEU A 556 -2.28 -24.19 -4.64
N MET A 557 -2.12 -24.91 -3.52
CA MET A 557 -0.82 -25.15 -2.89
C MET A 557 0.12 -25.91 -3.83
N LYS A 558 -0.34 -26.97 -4.49
CA LYS A 558 0.52 -27.82 -5.36
C LYS A 558 0.94 -27.14 -6.65
N GLN A 559 0.13 -26.22 -7.18
CA GLN A 559 0.38 -25.59 -8.49
C GLN A 559 1.24 -24.33 -8.41
N ASN A 560 1.47 -23.78 -7.21
CA ASN A 560 2.14 -22.49 -7.03
C ASN A 560 3.33 -22.60 -6.07
N LYS A 561 4.37 -21.80 -6.29
CA LYS A 561 5.53 -21.69 -5.40
C LYS A 561 5.17 -20.99 -4.09
N MET A 562 4.29 -20.03 -4.20
CA MET A 562 3.66 -19.34 -3.07
C MET A 562 2.15 -19.30 -3.31
N SER A 563 1.37 -19.58 -2.28
CA SER A 563 -0.08 -19.49 -2.34
C SER A 563 -0.67 -19.18 -0.96
N ALA A 564 -1.67 -18.34 -0.96
CA ALA A 564 -2.53 -18.10 0.19
C ALA A 564 -3.99 -18.18 -0.27
N ALA A 565 -4.85 -18.66 0.58
CA ALA A 565 -6.29 -18.58 0.33
C ALA A 565 -7.05 -18.47 1.65
N PHE A 566 -8.20 -17.81 1.57
CA PHE A 566 -9.10 -17.62 2.70
C PHE A 566 -10.54 -17.79 2.24
N ASP A 567 -11.34 -18.57 2.98
CA ASP A 567 -12.73 -18.87 2.67
C ASP A 567 -13.66 -18.06 3.59
N LEU A 568 -14.13 -16.92 3.08
CA LEU A 568 -14.99 -16.00 3.82
C LEU A 568 -16.34 -16.61 4.19
N GLN A 569 -16.86 -17.58 3.42
CA GLN A 569 -18.15 -18.21 3.69
C GLN A 569 -18.16 -19.00 4.99
N LYS A 570 -17.01 -19.47 5.46
CA LYS A 570 -16.90 -20.25 6.71
C LYS A 570 -16.88 -19.39 7.96
N LEU A 571 -16.50 -18.11 7.83
CA LEU A 571 -16.31 -17.23 8.98
C LEU A 571 -17.59 -17.01 9.80
N PRO A 572 -18.76 -16.73 9.19
CA PRO A 572 -19.99 -16.50 9.94
C PRO A 572 -20.42 -17.69 10.80
N ALA A 573 -20.39 -18.90 10.24
CA ALA A 573 -20.74 -20.12 10.97
C ALA A 573 -19.80 -20.33 12.18
N MET A 574 -18.51 -20.13 12.00
CA MET A 574 -17.52 -20.24 13.08
C MET A 574 -17.73 -19.21 14.18
N LEU A 575 -18.06 -17.98 13.85
CA LEU A 575 -18.36 -16.93 14.83
C LEU A 575 -19.64 -17.24 15.61
N GLN A 576 -20.67 -17.75 14.93
CA GLN A 576 -21.92 -18.17 15.56
C GLN A 576 -21.71 -19.35 16.54
N GLU A 577 -20.92 -20.37 16.15
CA GLU A 577 -20.54 -21.48 17.04
C GLU A 577 -19.82 -20.99 18.30
N MET A 578 -19.09 -19.90 18.20
CA MET A 578 -18.38 -19.27 19.30
C MET A 578 -19.27 -18.40 20.18
N GLY A 579 -20.57 -18.27 19.84
CA GLY A 579 -21.51 -17.40 20.56
C GLY A 579 -21.19 -15.92 20.44
N VAL A 580 -20.47 -15.54 19.38
CA VAL A 580 -20.25 -14.14 19.05
C VAL A 580 -21.48 -13.70 18.26
N SER A 581 -22.38 -12.96 18.90
CA SER A 581 -23.58 -12.39 18.26
C SER A 581 -23.55 -10.87 18.40
N PRO A 582 -22.92 -10.16 17.47
CA PRO A 582 -22.84 -8.72 17.51
C PRO A 582 -24.04 -8.07 16.81
N GLY A 583 -25.15 -7.87 17.53
CA GLY A 583 -26.24 -6.94 17.19
C GLY A 583 -26.89 -7.04 15.80
N ARG A 584 -27.93 -6.22 15.54
CA ARG A 584 -28.72 -6.21 14.27
C ARG A 584 -27.91 -5.92 12.99
N GLN A 585 -26.81 -5.22 13.08
CA GLN A 585 -25.92 -4.94 11.93
C GLN A 585 -25.17 -6.20 11.47
N TRP A 586 -24.93 -7.15 12.38
CA TRP A 586 -24.25 -8.40 12.11
C TRP A 586 -25.02 -9.33 11.16
N ASP A 587 -26.33 -9.42 11.28
CA ASP A 587 -27.13 -10.27 10.41
C ASP A 587 -26.97 -9.89 8.93
N LYS A 588 -26.87 -8.59 8.64
CA LYS A 588 -26.57 -8.09 7.28
C LYS A 588 -25.17 -8.45 6.84
N THR A 589 -24.18 -8.28 7.72
CA THR A 589 -22.77 -8.61 7.42
C THR A 589 -22.61 -10.12 7.19
N VAL A 590 -23.24 -10.96 8.01
CA VAL A 590 -23.26 -12.42 7.84
C VAL A 590 -23.91 -12.81 6.51
N ALA A 591 -25.04 -12.21 6.18
CA ALA A 591 -25.73 -12.48 4.91
C ALA A 591 -24.84 -12.09 3.71
N GLN A 592 -24.07 -11.03 3.81
CA GLN A 592 -23.09 -10.64 2.81
C GLN A 592 -21.92 -11.62 2.75
N LEU A 593 -21.26 -11.92 3.88
CA LEU A 593 -20.11 -12.82 3.94
C LEU A 593 -20.43 -14.22 3.40
N ASN A 594 -21.63 -14.74 3.65
CA ASN A 594 -22.07 -16.03 3.14
C ASN A 594 -22.18 -16.08 1.61
N GLN A 595 -22.24 -14.93 0.94
CA GLN A 595 -22.30 -14.86 -0.51
C GLN A 595 -20.92 -14.78 -1.18
N TYR A 596 -19.88 -14.33 -0.44
CA TYR A 596 -18.51 -14.28 -0.95
C TYR A 596 -17.93 -15.70 -0.96
N GLY A 597 -17.15 -16.02 -1.99
CA GLY A 597 -16.38 -17.26 -2.01
C GLY A 597 -14.98 -17.07 -1.45
N SER A 598 -14.07 -17.96 -1.85
CA SER A 598 -12.67 -17.87 -1.44
C SER A 598 -11.94 -16.75 -2.17
N THR A 599 -11.07 -16.07 -1.44
CA THR A 599 -10.04 -15.19 -2.01
C THR A 599 -8.70 -15.91 -1.97
N ALA A 600 -7.95 -15.88 -3.06
CA ALA A 600 -6.65 -16.52 -3.16
C ALA A 600 -5.59 -15.57 -3.75
N ILE A 601 -4.36 -15.69 -3.25
CA ILE A 601 -3.16 -15.06 -3.81
C ILE A 601 -2.21 -16.17 -4.20
N THR A 602 -1.72 -16.16 -5.45
CA THR A 602 -0.84 -17.19 -5.98
C THR A 602 0.33 -16.59 -6.72
N SER A 603 1.49 -17.26 -6.66
CA SER A 603 2.65 -16.95 -7.48
C SER A 603 3.34 -18.22 -7.95
N LYS A 604 3.67 -18.25 -9.23
CA LYS A 604 4.50 -19.32 -9.83
C LYS A 604 6.00 -19.06 -9.67
N GLY A 605 6.37 -17.97 -9.01
CA GLY A 605 7.75 -17.47 -8.91
C GLY A 605 8.11 -16.63 -10.13
N ILE A 606 9.27 -16.91 -10.71
CA ILE A 606 9.84 -16.14 -11.83
C ILE A 606 9.54 -16.81 -13.15
N VAL A 607 8.93 -16.06 -14.06
CA VAL A 607 8.66 -16.47 -15.45
C VAL A 607 9.47 -15.55 -16.39
N GLY A 608 10.45 -16.12 -17.07
CA GLY A 608 11.45 -15.31 -17.79
C GLY A 608 12.27 -14.46 -16.81
N ASN A 609 12.18 -13.14 -16.93
CA ASN A 609 12.78 -12.18 -15.98
C ASN A 609 11.67 -11.37 -15.27
N ARG A 610 10.53 -11.98 -15.02
CA ARG A 610 9.41 -11.31 -14.35
C ARG A 610 8.93 -12.13 -13.16
N MET A 611 8.69 -11.46 -12.06
CA MET A 611 7.93 -12.00 -10.92
C MET A 611 6.44 -11.80 -11.21
N GLU A 612 5.66 -12.87 -11.15
CA GLU A 612 4.23 -12.82 -11.37
C GLU A 612 3.46 -13.28 -10.13
N ALA A 613 2.42 -12.54 -9.78
CA ALA A 613 1.46 -12.91 -8.75
C ALA A 613 0.04 -12.59 -9.24
N GLU A 614 -0.92 -13.37 -8.77
CA GLU A 614 -2.34 -13.18 -9.08
C GLU A 614 -3.14 -13.27 -7.78
N MET A 615 -3.95 -12.26 -7.54
CA MET A 615 -5.02 -12.29 -6.55
C MET A 615 -6.34 -12.56 -7.27
N SER A 616 -7.12 -13.52 -6.77
CA SER A 616 -8.45 -13.81 -7.28
C SER A 616 -9.45 -13.82 -6.14
N SER A 617 -10.59 -13.19 -6.34
CA SER A 617 -11.68 -13.16 -5.35
C SER A 617 -12.98 -13.58 -6.02
N LYS A 618 -13.61 -14.60 -5.46
CA LYS A 618 -14.89 -15.08 -5.94
C LYS A 618 -16.00 -14.27 -5.25
N LEU A 619 -16.64 -13.40 -6.02
CA LEU A 619 -17.76 -12.57 -5.57
C LEU A 619 -19.08 -13.33 -5.69
N PRO A 620 -20.16 -12.82 -5.06
CA PRO A 620 -21.50 -13.41 -5.19
C PRO A 620 -21.93 -13.57 -6.65
N GLN A 621 -22.62 -14.66 -6.93
CA GLN A 621 -23.13 -14.91 -8.28
C GLN A 621 -24.26 -13.95 -8.62
N THR A 622 -24.03 -13.09 -9.61
CA THR A 622 -25.06 -12.30 -10.26
C THR A 622 -25.12 -12.68 -11.74
N LYS A 623 -26.23 -12.39 -12.40
CA LYS A 623 -26.37 -12.62 -13.86
C LYS A 623 -25.36 -11.80 -14.67
N GLU A 624 -24.90 -10.68 -14.13
CA GLU A 624 -24.08 -9.68 -14.81
C GLU A 624 -22.58 -9.75 -14.41
N GLY A 625 -22.24 -10.55 -13.40
CA GLY A 625 -20.87 -10.81 -12.99
C GLY A 625 -20.32 -9.85 -11.90
N ALA A 626 -19.02 -9.96 -11.64
CA ALA A 626 -18.35 -9.35 -10.48
C ALA A 626 -18.42 -7.81 -10.44
N ILE A 627 -18.15 -7.13 -11.56
CA ILE A 627 -18.15 -5.66 -11.61
C ILE A 627 -19.55 -5.09 -11.34
N SER A 628 -20.57 -5.68 -11.95
CA SER A 628 -21.95 -5.27 -11.70
C SER A 628 -22.34 -5.42 -10.23
N TYR A 629 -21.94 -6.52 -9.60
CA TYR A 629 -22.13 -6.73 -8.17
C TYR A 629 -21.41 -5.64 -7.33
N MET A 630 -20.16 -5.31 -7.66
CA MET A 630 -19.44 -4.25 -6.95
C MET A 630 -20.14 -2.89 -7.05
N ILE A 631 -20.67 -2.56 -8.23
CA ILE A 631 -21.43 -1.32 -8.41
C ILE A 631 -22.68 -1.32 -7.54
N ASP A 632 -23.41 -2.44 -7.48
CA ASP A 632 -24.57 -2.57 -6.59
C ASP A 632 -24.21 -2.30 -5.12
N GLN A 633 -23.06 -2.83 -4.65
CA GLN A 633 -22.61 -2.57 -3.28
C GLN A 633 -22.27 -1.08 -3.04
N ILE A 634 -21.57 -0.45 -3.98
CA ILE A 634 -21.26 0.99 -3.91
C ILE A 634 -22.55 1.83 -3.91
N LEU A 635 -23.51 1.48 -4.76
CA LEU A 635 -24.81 2.15 -4.83
C LEU A 635 -25.61 2.04 -3.53
N LEU A 636 -25.50 0.90 -2.83
CA LEU A 636 -26.12 0.69 -1.51
C LEU A 636 -25.46 1.54 -0.42
N GLU A 637 -24.15 1.76 -0.49
CA GLU A 637 -23.44 2.60 0.48
C GLU A 637 -23.67 4.11 0.24
N ILE A 638 -23.66 4.57 -1.00
CA ILE A 638 -23.94 5.99 -1.34
C ILE A 638 -25.41 6.35 -1.06
N GLY A 639 -26.32 5.37 -1.04
CA GLY A 639 -27.76 5.58 -0.79
C GLY A 639 -28.16 5.62 0.69
N LYS A 640 -27.21 5.38 1.59
CA LYS A 640 -27.37 5.53 3.05
C LYS A 640 -27.05 6.95 3.49
#